data_63ffc028d26d1c8923e918c347bcaaa1
#
_entry.id   63ffc028d26d1c8923e918c347bcaaa1
#
_cell.length_a   1.000
_cell.length_b   1.000
_cell.length_c   1.000
_cell.angle_alpha   90.00
_cell.angle_beta   90.00
_cell.angle_gamma   90.00
#
_symmetry.space_group_name_H-M   'P 1'
#
loop_
_entity.id
_entity.type
_entity.pdbx_description
1 polymer ?
#
loop_
_entity_poly.entity_id
_entity_poly.type
_entity_poly.pdbx_seq_one_letter_code
_entity_poly.pdbx_strand_id
1 'polypeptide(L)'
;MIIFVNWLNGVKPVEPPKLEKNIYNGKFFNHMHRLLKHLVLIFVLFVAGIQQLSAQYDKDVFMMRGRQAIADGKYALAIENFNVLAQLDTSFHWTYFFRGIAKYNLGDIRGAKNDFDRSVRLNPVFTNGYHYRGIAESRFGNYDAALEDFRKAAELRPGYEGIYFSRGVTYFLAQQFDKAISDFDRYIKKEPKDPSAYLNRGASYLFLGDTLKALNDYNKAIKLDRFDPEGYVRRGRLYASQKEYDLALEDMDKAIELDTTNTFAYFNRAIMQYEQENYREAMKDLNRVLQDEPGNALTLYNRGLISAQLGAYDDALNDMDRVLNINPENVLAYFNRASIFIELGMYENALEDYDKAISLYPDFAKAYMNRSYVKNLLGRNREAKKDYDTAQKKVAEYRERNVSDAGSFADTTKKYSSLLSLDAEFAKKDFDDELLQHRDIDIKLRPLYKFVLTGEKDNVTYALSRGYENPLISMFENALPVGVGIRNVEVAVGQSDLSAVEDAAWQDDSPELLFLRALYDCSGKQFNSALNYYGKSIEEAEDEASGYASLYRAFYHMNRGVLRAEMIDFISSIESNVQVLSMDDAGSTRARVRDQVVRQYEYTDAVEDMKRAAEIVPDLPYAYYNLGNLYCLSSEYVNSIDNYTKAIELYPYMGDAFFNRGLVLIYLKDKEKGCIDLSRAGELGVNDAYGVIKKYCEDENE
;
A
#
# COMPACT_ATOMS: atom_id res chain seq x y z
N MET A 1 30.81 10.49 -42.95
CA MET A 1 29.83 10.12 -43.99
C MET A 1 29.94 10.95 -45.26
N ILE A 2 29.96 12.29 -45.22
CA ILE A 2 30.15 13.18 -46.39
C ILE A 2 31.53 12.98 -47.07
N ILE A 3 32.58 12.72 -46.30
CA ILE A 3 33.94 12.50 -46.82
C ILE A 3 34.05 11.18 -47.61
N PHE A 4 33.31 10.12 -47.20
CA PHE A 4 33.34 8.81 -47.84
C PHE A 4 32.53 8.78 -49.15
N VAL A 5 31.46 9.52 -49.25
CA VAL A 5 30.66 9.68 -50.49
C VAL A 5 31.41 10.50 -51.53
N ASN A 6 32.19 11.52 -51.11
CA ASN A 6 33.03 12.30 -52.01
C ASN A 6 34.27 11.52 -52.50
N TRP A 7 34.78 10.56 -51.70
CA TRP A 7 35.88 9.67 -52.13
C TRP A 7 35.44 8.70 -53.23
N LEU A 8 34.21 8.17 -53.14
CA LEU A 8 33.66 7.29 -54.19
C LEU A 8 33.32 8.00 -55.50
N ASN A 9 33.07 9.30 -55.49
CA ASN A 9 32.80 10.10 -56.69
C ASN A 9 34.07 10.69 -57.32
N GLY A 10 35.23 10.62 -56.65
CA GLY A 10 36.48 11.20 -57.08
C GLY A 10 37.43 10.22 -57.74
N VAL A 11 37.14 8.93 -57.80
CA VAL A 11 37.99 7.94 -58.45
C VAL A 11 37.74 7.97 -59.99
N LYS A 12 38.63 8.66 -60.74
CA LYS A 12 38.64 8.56 -62.15
C LYS A 12 38.92 7.10 -62.58
N PRO A 13 38.21 6.55 -63.56
CA PRO A 13 38.47 5.21 -64.06
C PRO A 13 39.88 5.15 -64.60
N VAL A 14 40.72 4.29 -64.05
CA VAL A 14 42.01 3.92 -64.61
C VAL A 14 41.70 3.16 -65.91
N GLU A 15 42.19 3.67 -67.09
CA GLU A 15 42.07 2.95 -68.35
C GLU A 15 42.81 1.60 -68.24
N PRO A 16 42.15 0.49 -68.55
CA PRO A 16 42.77 -0.82 -68.50
C PRO A 16 43.77 -0.93 -69.69
N PRO A 17 44.91 -1.62 -69.52
CA PRO A 17 45.84 -1.87 -70.62
C PRO A 17 45.12 -2.67 -71.70
N LYS A 18 45.45 -2.35 -72.99
CA LYS A 18 44.93 -3.02 -74.16
C LYS A 18 45.31 -4.52 -74.12
N LEU A 19 44.41 -5.35 -73.74
CA LEU A 19 44.42 -6.78 -73.96
C LEU A 19 43.13 -7.19 -74.67
N GLU A 20 43.30 -8.00 -75.64
CA GLU A 20 42.40 -8.48 -76.72
C GLU A 20 40.91 -8.67 -76.31
N LYS A 21 40.04 -8.25 -77.21
CA LYS A 21 38.62 -8.53 -77.27
C LYS A 21 38.38 -10.04 -77.19
N ASN A 22 37.93 -10.53 -76.06
CA ASN A 22 36.98 -11.68 -76.03
C ASN A 22 36.12 -11.65 -74.78
N ILE A 23 34.85 -11.43 -75.05
CA ILE A 23 33.67 -11.88 -74.30
C ILE A 23 33.72 -11.73 -72.77
N TYR A 24 33.46 -10.52 -72.23
CA TYR A 24 32.78 -10.43 -70.94
C TYR A 24 31.64 -9.41 -71.01
N ASN A 25 30.43 -9.94 -70.91
CA ASN A 25 29.16 -9.23 -70.93
C ASN A 25 29.14 -8.07 -69.91
N GLY A 26 28.93 -6.83 -70.32
CA GLY A 26 28.68 -5.65 -69.48
C GLY A 26 27.49 -5.81 -68.50
N LYS A 27 26.70 -6.87 -68.65
CA LYS A 27 25.67 -7.28 -67.74
C LYS A 27 26.24 -7.81 -66.44
N PHE A 28 27.40 -8.45 -66.39
CA PHE A 28 28.00 -9.01 -65.16
C PHE A 28 28.54 -7.88 -64.27
N PHE A 29 29.20 -6.88 -64.81
CA PHE A 29 29.72 -5.72 -64.08
C PHE A 29 28.57 -4.86 -63.53
N ASN A 30 27.51 -4.66 -64.27
CA ASN A 30 26.34 -3.95 -63.82
C ASN A 30 25.57 -4.74 -62.74
N HIS A 31 25.58 -6.07 -62.80
CA HIS A 31 24.95 -6.89 -61.79
C HIS A 31 25.74 -6.89 -60.46
N MET A 32 27.06 -7.01 -60.56
CA MET A 32 27.96 -6.94 -59.39
C MET A 32 27.94 -5.55 -58.73
N HIS A 33 27.84 -4.48 -59.50
CA HIS A 33 27.73 -3.12 -58.99
C HIS A 33 26.36 -2.87 -58.29
N ARG A 34 25.28 -3.45 -58.81
CA ARG A 34 23.97 -3.45 -58.10
C ARG A 34 24.01 -4.26 -56.82
N LEU A 35 24.61 -5.46 -56.81
CA LEU A 35 24.79 -6.30 -55.63
C LEU A 35 25.61 -5.58 -54.54
N LEU A 36 26.69 -4.92 -54.93
CA LEU A 36 27.52 -4.13 -54.00
C LEU A 36 26.74 -2.95 -53.41
N LYS A 37 25.93 -2.25 -54.21
CA LYS A 37 25.05 -1.18 -53.72
C LYS A 37 24.00 -1.70 -52.73
N HIS A 38 23.42 -2.86 -53.00
CA HIS A 38 22.47 -3.47 -52.07
C HIS A 38 23.15 -3.94 -50.78
N LEU A 39 24.35 -4.53 -50.85
CA LEU A 39 25.14 -4.90 -49.66
C LEU A 39 25.53 -3.69 -48.81
N VAL A 40 25.94 -2.59 -49.44
CA VAL A 40 26.24 -1.33 -48.74
C VAL A 40 24.97 -0.75 -48.10
N LEU A 41 23.83 -0.79 -48.80
CA LEU A 41 22.55 -0.33 -48.26
C LEU A 41 22.11 -1.18 -47.05
N ILE A 42 22.22 -2.51 -47.16
CA ILE A 42 21.93 -3.44 -46.06
C ILE A 42 22.86 -3.19 -44.88
N PHE A 43 24.17 -2.96 -45.14
CA PHE A 43 25.12 -2.64 -44.08
C PHE A 43 24.83 -1.30 -43.43
N VAL A 44 24.43 -0.27 -44.17
CA VAL A 44 24.02 1.04 -43.62
C VAL A 44 22.73 0.91 -42.81
N LEU A 45 21.75 0.12 -43.29
CA LEU A 45 20.53 -0.15 -42.57
C LEU A 45 20.80 -0.98 -41.32
N PHE A 46 21.71 -1.93 -41.36
CA PHE A 46 22.14 -2.73 -40.20
C PHE A 46 22.87 -1.86 -39.17
N VAL A 47 23.79 -0.98 -39.59
CA VAL A 47 24.45 -0.03 -38.66
C VAL A 47 23.47 0.99 -38.11
N ALA A 48 22.52 1.49 -38.91
CA ALA A 48 21.46 2.36 -38.42
C ALA A 48 20.53 1.65 -37.46
N GLY A 49 20.22 0.37 -37.70
CA GLY A 49 19.44 -0.48 -36.77
C GLY A 49 20.17 -0.70 -35.43
N ILE A 50 21.49 -0.95 -35.48
CA ILE A 50 22.31 -1.07 -34.25
C ILE A 50 22.35 0.27 -33.50
N GLN A 51 22.44 1.42 -34.19
CA GLN A 51 22.38 2.73 -33.52
C GLN A 51 21.02 3.03 -32.93
N GLN A 52 19.91 2.60 -33.54
CA GLN A 52 18.58 2.72 -32.94
C GLN A 52 18.42 1.79 -31.70
N LEU A 53 18.94 0.56 -31.77
CA LEU A 53 18.97 -0.35 -30.61
C LEU A 53 19.83 0.21 -29.48
N SER A 54 21.00 0.81 -29.77
CA SER A 54 21.82 1.45 -28.72
C SER A 54 21.14 2.69 -28.10
N ALA A 55 20.41 3.48 -28.89
CA ALA A 55 19.66 4.63 -28.39
C ALA A 55 18.48 4.22 -27.48
N GLN A 56 17.93 3.02 -27.63
CA GLN A 56 16.87 2.49 -26.81
C GLN A 56 17.33 2.17 -25.38
N TYR A 57 18.64 1.95 -25.19
CA TYR A 57 19.28 1.62 -23.90
C TYR A 57 20.20 2.73 -23.39
N ASP A 58 20.02 3.97 -23.84
CA ASP A 58 20.80 5.10 -23.36
C ASP A 58 20.42 5.45 -21.91
N LYS A 59 21.40 5.35 -21.01
CA LYS A 59 21.23 5.65 -19.58
C LYS A 59 20.72 7.07 -19.34
N ASP A 60 21.17 8.03 -20.12
CA ASP A 60 20.80 9.44 -19.96
C ASP A 60 19.32 9.67 -20.28
N VAL A 61 18.76 8.91 -21.22
CA VAL A 61 17.33 8.94 -21.55
C VAL A 61 16.48 8.46 -20.37
N PHE A 62 16.84 7.33 -19.75
CA PHE A 62 16.10 6.81 -18.59
C PHE A 62 16.28 7.72 -17.37
N MET A 63 17.46 8.27 -17.14
CA MET A 63 17.69 9.26 -16.09
C MET A 63 16.81 10.50 -16.30
N MET A 64 16.76 11.04 -17.49
CA MET A 64 15.95 12.21 -17.82
C MET A 64 14.44 11.90 -17.66
N ARG A 65 13.95 10.77 -18.19
CA ARG A 65 12.55 10.36 -18.06
C ARG A 65 12.14 10.15 -16.60
N GLY A 66 12.99 9.48 -15.82
CA GLY A 66 12.74 9.26 -14.40
C GLY A 66 12.67 10.56 -13.62
N ARG A 67 13.59 11.50 -13.84
CA ARG A 67 13.57 12.83 -13.21
C ARG A 67 12.35 13.66 -13.63
N GLN A 68 11.99 13.60 -14.92
CA GLN A 68 10.79 14.28 -15.41
C GLN A 68 9.53 13.67 -14.75
N ALA A 69 9.46 12.36 -14.63
CA ALA A 69 8.35 11.68 -13.95
C ALA A 69 8.23 12.09 -12.46
N ILE A 70 9.38 12.28 -11.75
CA ILE A 70 9.35 12.85 -10.40
C ILE A 70 8.76 14.27 -10.40
N ALA A 71 9.22 15.13 -11.33
CA ALA A 71 8.74 16.51 -11.43
C ALA A 71 7.25 16.59 -11.75
N ASP A 72 6.73 15.62 -12.50
CA ASP A 72 5.31 15.49 -12.85
C ASP A 72 4.47 14.80 -11.75
N GLY A 73 5.07 14.39 -10.62
CA GLY A 73 4.39 13.62 -9.56
C GLY A 73 4.08 12.16 -9.93
N LYS A 74 4.58 11.66 -11.05
CA LYS A 74 4.36 10.28 -11.54
C LYS A 74 5.43 9.33 -10.97
N TYR A 75 5.41 9.15 -9.65
CA TYR A 75 6.48 8.45 -8.93
C TYR A 75 6.64 6.98 -9.32
N ALA A 76 5.56 6.24 -9.58
CA ALA A 76 5.62 4.86 -10.04
C ALA A 76 6.37 4.76 -11.39
N LEU A 77 6.03 5.61 -12.35
CA LEU A 77 6.73 5.69 -13.64
C LEU A 77 8.21 6.07 -13.47
N ALA A 78 8.53 6.92 -12.49
CA ALA A 78 9.91 7.25 -12.15
C ALA A 78 10.68 6.01 -11.69
N ILE A 79 10.08 5.20 -10.80
CA ILE A 79 10.67 3.94 -10.30
C ILE A 79 10.94 2.98 -11.44
N GLU A 80 10.00 2.80 -12.36
CA GLU A 80 10.18 1.96 -13.56
C GLU A 80 11.41 2.38 -14.36
N ASN A 81 11.56 3.68 -14.68
CA ASN A 81 12.72 4.19 -15.41
C ASN A 81 14.03 3.99 -14.64
N PHE A 82 14.04 4.21 -13.31
CA PHE A 82 15.23 3.98 -12.50
C PHE A 82 15.55 2.50 -12.29
N ASN A 83 14.54 1.61 -12.31
CA ASN A 83 14.77 0.16 -12.32
C ASN A 83 15.55 -0.28 -13.57
N VAL A 84 15.14 0.24 -14.74
CA VAL A 84 15.88 0.04 -15.98
C VAL A 84 17.33 0.51 -15.85
N LEU A 85 17.49 1.73 -15.35
CA LEU A 85 18.81 2.33 -15.18
C LEU A 85 19.68 1.54 -14.18
N ALA A 86 19.09 1.00 -13.11
CA ALA A 86 19.78 0.15 -12.13
C ALA A 86 20.23 -1.21 -12.72
N GLN A 87 19.52 -1.72 -13.74
CA GLN A 87 19.95 -2.91 -14.50
C GLN A 87 21.07 -2.61 -15.48
N LEU A 88 21.03 -1.43 -16.13
CA LEU A 88 22.05 -1.00 -17.07
C LEU A 88 23.38 -0.62 -16.37
N ASP A 89 23.29 -0.03 -15.17
CA ASP A 89 24.45 0.40 -14.39
C ASP A 89 24.18 0.31 -12.88
N THR A 90 24.64 -0.77 -12.29
CA THR A 90 24.50 -1.04 -10.84
C THR A 90 25.37 -0.14 -9.97
N SER A 91 26.31 0.61 -10.54
CA SER A 91 27.28 1.46 -9.84
C SER A 91 26.92 2.94 -9.79
N PHE A 92 25.87 3.34 -10.52
CA PHE A 92 25.51 4.75 -10.63
C PHE A 92 24.63 5.20 -9.47
N HIS A 93 25.23 5.85 -8.47
CA HIS A 93 24.60 6.23 -7.21
C HIS A 93 23.35 7.12 -7.36
N TRP A 94 23.28 7.97 -8.40
CA TRP A 94 22.13 8.81 -8.68
C TRP A 94 20.86 8.02 -9.00
N THR A 95 20.99 6.83 -9.58
CA THR A 95 19.86 5.94 -9.86
C THR A 95 19.10 5.61 -8.57
N TYR A 96 19.83 5.14 -7.57
CA TYR A 96 19.26 4.76 -6.27
C TYR A 96 18.77 5.99 -5.51
N PHE A 97 19.49 7.11 -5.59
CA PHE A 97 19.05 8.35 -4.95
C PHE A 97 17.69 8.83 -5.47
N PHE A 98 17.52 8.95 -6.81
CA PHE A 98 16.25 9.40 -7.36
C PHE A 98 15.14 8.36 -7.21
N ARG A 99 15.45 7.06 -7.28
CA ARG A 99 14.46 6.01 -7.00
C ARG A 99 14.01 6.07 -5.53
N GLY A 100 14.92 6.31 -4.61
CA GLY A 100 14.61 6.55 -3.21
C GLY A 100 13.69 7.75 -3.00
N ILE A 101 13.92 8.87 -3.70
CA ILE A 101 13.00 10.02 -3.67
C ILE A 101 11.60 9.63 -4.16
N ALA A 102 11.50 8.88 -5.26
CA ALA A 102 10.21 8.47 -5.79
C ALA A 102 9.46 7.55 -4.82
N LYS A 103 10.14 6.59 -4.20
CA LYS A 103 9.57 5.71 -3.17
C LYS A 103 9.12 6.48 -1.93
N TYR A 104 9.94 7.42 -1.46
CA TYR A 104 9.62 8.26 -0.31
C TYR A 104 8.29 9.02 -0.53
N ASN A 105 8.10 9.58 -1.73
CA ASN A 105 6.87 10.30 -2.07
C ASN A 105 5.65 9.37 -2.25
N LEU A 106 5.85 8.07 -2.46
CA LEU A 106 4.79 7.07 -2.47
C LEU A 106 4.49 6.48 -1.07
N GLY A 107 5.21 6.94 -0.03
CA GLY A 107 5.08 6.40 1.33
C GLY A 107 5.97 5.17 1.60
N ASP A 108 6.68 4.65 0.62
CA ASP A 108 7.63 3.54 0.82
C ASP A 108 8.95 4.05 1.44
N ILE A 109 8.86 4.45 2.72
CA ILE A 109 10.00 5.04 3.44
C ILE A 109 11.12 4.02 3.62
N ARG A 110 10.76 2.74 3.89
CA ARG A 110 11.73 1.65 4.05
C ARG A 110 12.49 1.36 2.75
N GLY A 111 11.77 1.25 1.64
CA GLY A 111 12.37 1.09 0.33
C GLY A 111 13.22 2.30 -0.09
N ALA A 112 12.76 3.51 0.26
CA ALA A 112 13.53 4.74 0.04
C ALA A 112 14.84 4.74 0.82
N LYS A 113 14.81 4.39 2.13
CA LYS A 113 16.00 4.24 2.96
C LYS A 113 17.00 3.26 2.36
N ASN A 114 16.55 2.08 1.93
CA ASN A 114 17.41 1.08 1.30
C ASN A 114 18.10 1.61 0.04
N ASP A 115 17.38 2.39 -0.76
CA ASP A 115 17.94 3.03 -1.95
C ASP A 115 18.93 4.15 -1.59
N PHE A 116 18.66 4.98 -0.57
CA PHE A 116 19.61 5.97 -0.07
C PHE A 116 20.86 5.29 0.53
N ASP A 117 20.73 4.19 1.26
CA ASP A 117 21.84 3.36 1.73
C ASP A 117 22.72 2.89 0.58
N ARG A 118 22.11 2.42 -0.51
CA ARG A 118 22.86 2.01 -1.70
C ARG A 118 23.59 3.19 -2.32
N SER A 119 22.91 4.34 -2.41
CA SER A 119 23.47 5.56 -2.98
C SER A 119 24.70 6.06 -2.21
N VAL A 120 24.65 6.12 -0.87
CA VAL A 120 25.80 6.57 -0.06
C VAL A 120 26.93 5.54 -0.01
N ARG A 121 26.62 4.25 -0.10
CA ARG A 121 27.67 3.22 -0.25
C ARG A 121 28.44 3.35 -1.56
N LEU A 122 27.75 3.68 -2.64
CA LEU A 122 28.37 3.90 -3.96
C LEU A 122 29.13 5.22 -4.04
N ASN A 123 28.68 6.26 -3.31
CA ASN A 123 29.36 7.55 -3.27
C ASN A 123 29.38 8.09 -1.81
N PRO A 124 30.44 7.79 -1.03
CA PRO A 124 30.55 8.19 0.38
C PRO A 124 30.71 9.70 0.64
N VAL A 125 30.83 10.52 -0.41
CA VAL A 125 30.91 12.00 -0.28
C VAL A 125 29.64 12.67 -0.82
N PHE A 126 28.58 11.91 -1.06
CA PHE A 126 27.35 12.41 -1.62
C PHE A 126 26.44 13.02 -0.52
N THR A 127 26.55 14.31 -0.30
CA THR A 127 25.80 15.06 0.71
C THR A 127 24.29 14.79 0.70
N ASN A 128 23.67 14.83 -0.50
CA ASN A 128 22.21 14.64 -0.62
C ASN A 128 21.80 13.23 -0.20
N GLY A 129 22.64 12.21 -0.47
CA GLY A 129 22.37 10.84 -0.03
C GLY A 129 22.23 10.74 1.49
N TYR A 130 23.17 11.31 2.24
CA TYR A 130 23.08 11.36 3.70
C TYR A 130 21.90 12.21 4.17
N HIS A 131 21.68 13.38 3.57
CA HIS A 131 20.57 14.26 3.95
C HIS A 131 19.21 13.52 3.83
N TYR A 132 18.92 12.90 2.69
CA TYR A 132 17.64 12.22 2.48
C TYR A 132 17.54 10.89 3.24
N ARG A 133 18.67 10.19 3.49
CA ARG A 133 18.66 9.03 4.37
C ARG A 133 18.33 9.43 5.80
N GLY A 134 18.91 10.52 6.29
CA GLY A 134 18.58 11.09 7.60
C GLY A 134 17.10 11.47 7.73
N ILE A 135 16.49 12.02 6.67
CA ILE A 135 15.04 12.28 6.65
C ILE A 135 14.25 10.96 6.77
N ALA A 136 14.65 9.91 6.03
CA ALA A 136 13.98 8.61 6.10
C ALA A 136 14.16 7.95 7.47
N GLU A 137 15.37 7.97 8.06
CA GLU A 137 15.62 7.45 9.42
C GLU A 137 14.81 8.20 10.48
N SER A 138 14.65 9.51 10.32
CA SER A 138 13.83 10.32 11.23
C SER A 138 12.34 9.94 11.21
N ARG A 139 11.82 9.59 10.03
CA ARG A 139 10.44 9.08 9.89
C ARG A 139 10.24 7.72 10.57
N PHE A 140 11.28 6.90 10.65
CA PHE A 140 11.25 5.63 11.39
C PHE A 140 11.45 5.80 12.91
N GLY A 141 11.64 7.02 13.42
CA GLY A 141 11.99 7.24 14.82
C GLY A 141 13.44 6.91 15.16
N ASN A 142 14.28 6.55 14.20
CA ASN A 142 15.70 6.28 14.38
C ASN A 142 16.50 7.61 14.48
N TYR A 143 16.13 8.44 15.47
CA TYR A 143 16.62 9.82 15.57
C TYR A 143 18.14 9.91 15.67
N ASP A 144 18.79 9.00 16.39
CA ASP A 144 20.26 9.02 16.53
C ASP A 144 20.97 8.75 15.19
N ALA A 145 20.46 7.79 14.40
CA ALA A 145 20.98 7.50 13.07
C ALA A 145 20.73 8.68 12.11
N ALA A 146 19.54 9.29 12.17
CA ALA A 146 19.22 10.46 11.39
C ALA A 146 20.14 11.64 11.70
N LEU A 147 20.39 11.92 12.99
CA LEU A 147 21.27 13.00 13.45
C LEU A 147 22.71 12.81 13.01
N GLU A 148 23.22 11.55 13.01
CA GLU A 148 24.54 11.21 12.50
C GLU A 148 24.66 11.47 10.99
N ASP A 149 23.61 11.11 10.23
CA ASP A 149 23.55 11.40 8.80
C ASP A 149 23.52 12.90 8.49
N PHE A 150 22.73 13.69 9.23
CA PHE A 150 22.75 15.15 9.09
C PHE A 150 24.09 15.75 9.50
N ARG A 151 24.74 15.22 10.54
CA ARG A 151 26.11 15.63 10.91
C ARG A 151 27.06 15.41 9.75
N LYS A 152 27.03 14.22 9.15
CA LYS A 152 27.88 13.88 8.00
C LYS A 152 27.58 14.75 6.78
N ALA A 153 26.31 14.97 6.48
CA ALA A 153 25.91 15.88 5.40
C ALA A 153 26.39 17.31 5.62
N ALA A 154 26.30 17.83 6.86
CA ALA A 154 26.77 19.16 7.23
C ALA A 154 28.31 19.30 7.18
N GLU A 155 29.05 18.24 7.49
CA GLU A 155 30.52 18.21 7.32
C GLU A 155 30.90 18.31 5.84
N LEU A 156 30.22 17.54 4.98
CA LEU A 156 30.48 17.55 3.54
C LEU A 156 30.08 18.86 2.87
N ARG A 157 29.02 19.51 3.34
CA ARG A 157 28.52 20.78 2.78
C ARG A 157 27.93 21.70 3.85
N PRO A 158 28.77 22.42 4.62
CA PRO A 158 28.32 23.27 5.75
C PRO A 158 27.36 24.41 5.38
N GLY A 159 27.36 24.84 4.12
CA GLY A 159 26.52 25.93 3.62
C GLY A 159 25.18 25.46 3.04
N TYR A 160 24.81 24.21 3.20
CA TYR A 160 23.51 23.70 2.75
C TYR A 160 22.49 23.78 3.89
N GLU A 161 21.78 24.90 3.96
CA GLU A 161 20.92 25.22 5.10
C GLU A 161 19.73 24.26 5.27
N GLY A 162 19.25 23.62 4.19
CA GLY A 162 18.19 22.59 4.27
C GLY A 162 18.50 21.42 5.22
N ILE A 163 19.80 21.12 5.43
CA ILE A 163 20.20 20.09 6.41
C ILE A 163 19.80 20.51 7.82
N TYR A 164 20.00 21.79 8.19
CA TYR A 164 19.66 22.29 9.52
C TYR A 164 18.16 22.34 9.74
N PHE A 165 17.38 22.65 8.70
CA PHE A 165 15.92 22.54 8.78
C PHE A 165 15.49 21.11 9.10
N SER A 166 15.94 20.12 8.31
CA SER A 166 15.59 18.71 8.51
C SER A 166 16.09 18.18 9.86
N ARG A 167 17.29 18.58 10.28
CA ARG A 167 17.85 18.21 11.59
C ARG A 167 17.05 18.86 12.74
N GLY A 168 16.61 20.10 12.58
CA GLY A 168 15.71 20.77 13.52
C GLY A 168 14.40 20.05 13.71
N VAL A 169 13.77 19.60 12.61
CA VAL A 169 12.58 18.74 12.66
C VAL A 169 12.88 17.42 13.40
N THR A 170 14.02 16.80 13.13
CA THR A 170 14.41 15.56 13.84
C THR A 170 14.65 15.79 15.32
N TYR A 171 15.28 16.89 15.71
CA TYR A 171 15.41 17.26 17.12
C TYR A 171 14.05 17.49 17.79
N PHE A 172 13.11 18.09 17.07
CA PHE A 172 11.74 18.27 17.57
C PHE A 172 11.06 16.91 17.82
N LEU A 173 11.11 15.99 16.86
CA LEU A 173 10.56 14.65 17.01
C LEU A 173 11.23 13.85 18.14
N ALA A 174 12.54 14.06 18.33
CA ALA A 174 13.31 13.48 19.44
C ALA A 174 13.09 14.25 20.78
N GLN A 175 12.12 15.17 20.86
CA GLN A 175 11.82 16.01 22.02
C GLN A 175 12.99 16.85 22.56
N GLN A 176 13.97 17.13 21.69
CA GLN A 176 15.14 17.99 22.02
C GLN A 176 14.87 19.42 21.54
N PHE A 177 13.84 20.05 22.10
CA PHE A 177 13.27 21.32 21.59
C PHE A 177 14.27 22.49 21.56
N ASP A 178 15.17 22.61 22.52
CA ASP A 178 16.20 23.66 22.51
C ASP A 178 17.14 23.55 21.30
N LYS A 179 17.53 22.32 20.94
CA LYS A 179 18.37 22.07 19.77
C LYS A 179 17.61 22.31 18.48
N ALA A 180 16.34 21.92 18.44
CA ALA A 180 15.45 22.20 17.31
C ALA A 180 15.36 23.72 17.05
N ILE A 181 15.10 24.52 18.09
CA ILE A 181 15.06 25.98 18.01
C ILE A 181 16.38 26.55 17.47
N SER A 182 17.52 26.05 17.97
CA SER A 182 18.84 26.52 17.52
C SER A 182 19.05 26.27 16.01
N ASP A 183 18.63 25.12 15.49
CA ASP A 183 18.74 24.79 14.07
C ASP A 183 17.75 25.59 13.22
N PHE A 184 16.51 25.79 13.68
CA PHE A 184 15.54 26.64 13.02
C PHE A 184 15.98 28.12 13.01
N ASP A 185 16.58 28.64 14.09
CA ASP A 185 17.15 29.98 14.14
C ASP A 185 18.24 30.18 13.09
N ARG A 186 19.11 29.18 12.93
CA ARG A 186 20.13 29.19 11.90
C ARG A 186 19.51 29.19 10.50
N TYR A 187 18.54 28.35 10.25
CA TYR A 187 17.83 28.27 8.97
C TYR A 187 17.11 29.59 8.65
N ILE A 188 16.31 30.11 9.58
CA ILE A 188 15.55 31.35 9.42
C ILE A 188 16.47 32.56 9.12
N LYS A 189 17.67 32.56 9.68
CA LYS A 189 18.65 33.64 9.39
C LYS A 189 19.03 33.72 7.91
N LYS A 190 18.97 32.57 7.20
CA LYS A 190 19.30 32.46 5.78
C LYS A 190 18.07 32.50 4.90
N GLU A 191 17.00 31.87 5.36
CA GLU A 191 15.72 31.72 4.66
C GLU A 191 14.57 32.38 5.45
N PRO A 192 14.59 33.70 5.64
CA PRO A 192 13.66 34.41 6.52
C PRO A 192 12.23 34.52 5.96
N LYS A 193 12.01 33.99 4.74
CA LYS A 193 10.71 34.03 4.07
C LYS A 193 10.01 32.64 4.03
N ASP A 194 10.63 31.62 4.58
CA ASP A 194 10.00 30.29 4.66
C ASP A 194 9.07 30.23 5.88
N PRO A 195 7.73 30.15 5.69
CA PRO A 195 6.77 30.09 6.79
C PRO A 195 6.91 28.80 7.60
N SER A 196 7.31 27.67 6.96
CA SER A 196 7.43 26.36 7.61
C SER A 196 8.44 26.37 8.76
N ALA A 197 9.52 27.14 8.63
CA ALA A 197 10.53 27.25 9.67
C ALA A 197 9.99 27.96 10.93
N TYR A 198 9.16 28.98 10.77
CA TYR A 198 8.50 29.64 11.90
C TYR A 198 7.45 28.74 12.53
N LEU A 199 6.67 27.97 11.73
CA LEU A 199 5.69 27.02 12.27
C LEU A 199 6.36 25.95 13.14
N ASN A 200 7.48 25.39 12.69
CA ASN A 200 8.19 24.36 13.44
C ASN A 200 8.93 24.93 14.66
N ARG A 201 9.52 26.11 14.56
CA ARG A 201 10.12 26.79 15.72
C ARG A 201 9.07 27.18 16.74
N GLY A 202 7.92 27.70 16.30
CA GLY A 202 6.78 28.02 17.14
C GLY A 202 6.26 26.81 17.91
N ALA A 203 6.13 25.65 17.23
CA ALA A 203 5.79 24.40 17.89
C ALA A 203 6.83 24.01 18.95
N SER A 204 8.13 24.17 18.66
CA SER A 204 9.19 23.88 19.63
C SER A 204 9.10 24.81 20.88
N TYR A 205 8.79 26.10 20.68
CA TYR A 205 8.54 27.02 21.80
C TYR A 205 7.32 26.63 22.62
N LEU A 206 6.24 26.18 21.95
CA LEU A 206 5.03 25.73 22.63
C LEU A 206 5.30 24.55 23.57
N PHE A 207 6.04 23.53 23.12
CA PHE A 207 6.43 22.39 23.97
C PHE A 207 7.35 22.76 25.12
N LEU A 208 8.11 23.86 25.02
CA LEU A 208 8.88 24.43 26.13
C LEU A 208 8.01 25.34 27.05
N GLY A 209 6.72 25.52 26.74
CA GLY A 209 5.82 26.38 27.50
C GLY A 209 5.92 27.87 27.16
N ASP A 210 6.73 28.27 26.17
CA ASP A 210 6.87 29.68 25.74
C ASP A 210 5.79 30.04 24.71
N THR A 211 4.55 30.14 25.17
CA THR A 211 3.38 30.42 24.34
C THR A 211 3.45 31.74 23.61
N LEU A 212 4.14 32.77 24.19
CA LEU A 212 4.30 34.06 23.55
C LEU A 212 5.20 34.00 22.32
N LYS A 213 6.32 33.30 22.39
CA LYS A 213 7.19 33.10 21.23
C LYS A 213 6.53 32.24 20.17
N ALA A 214 5.80 31.18 20.59
CA ALA A 214 5.03 30.34 19.69
C ALA A 214 4.01 31.19 18.90
N LEU A 215 3.22 32.01 19.59
CA LEU A 215 2.22 32.89 18.97
C LEU A 215 2.87 33.90 17.98
N ASN A 216 4.02 34.46 18.35
CA ASN A 216 4.76 35.38 17.45
C ASN A 216 5.23 34.69 16.19
N ASP A 217 5.70 33.45 16.31
CA ASP A 217 6.15 32.65 15.16
C ASP A 217 4.98 32.26 14.27
N TYR A 218 3.85 31.81 14.81
CA TYR A 218 2.65 31.51 14.03
C TYR A 218 2.10 32.74 13.31
N ASN A 219 2.06 33.88 13.98
CA ASN A 219 1.70 35.17 13.35
C ASN A 219 2.65 35.54 12.22
N LYS A 220 3.94 35.27 12.39
CA LYS A 220 4.93 35.52 11.34
C LYS A 220 4.75 34.58 10.15
N ALA A 221 4.48 33.30 10.37
CA ALA A 221 4.18 32.32 9.32
C ALA A 221 2.94 32.74 8.50
N ILE A 222 1.83 33.04 9.17
CA ILE A 222 0.60 33.55 8.52
C ILE A 222 0.85 34.83 7.72
N LYS A 223 1.69 35.74 8.22
CA LYS A 223 2.05 36.97 7.49
C LYS A 223 2.86 36.65 6.22
N LEU A 224 3.70 35.63 6.24
CA LEU A 224 4.52 35.21 5.10
C LEU A 224 3.69 34.46 4.06
N ASP A 225 2.81 33.60 4.51
CA ASP A 225 1.83 32.91 3.65
C ASP A 225 0.45 32.92 4.31
N ARG A 226 -0.41 33.83 3.81
CA ARG A 226 -1.78 33.99 4.29
C ARG A 226 -2.77 32.99 3.68
N PHE A 227 -2.32 32.19 2.72
CA PHE A 227 -3.15 31.20 2.01
C PHE A 227 -2.86 29.76 2.49
N ASP A 228 -1.85 29.56 3.32
CA ASP A 228 -1.59 28.29 3.98
C ASP A 228 -2.53 28.13 5.19
N PRO A 229 -3.44 27.13 5.20
CA PRO A 229 -4.33 26.87 6.33
C PRO A 229 -3.59 26.44 7.60
N GLU A 230 -2.40 25.82 7.49
CA GLU A 230 -1.67 25.23 8.61
C GLU A 230 -1.30 26.29 9.67
N GLY A 231 -0.94 27.50 9.26
CA GLY A 231 -0.63 28.59 10.18
C GLY A 231 -1.81 28.96 11.07
N TYR A 232 -3.01 28.99 10.50
CA TYR A 232 -4.24 29.28 11.24
C TYR A 232 -4.62 28.11 12.15
N VAL A 233 -4.55 26.86 11.68
CA VAL A 233 -4.81 25.69 12.50
C VAL A 233 -3.93 25.67 13.75
N ARG A 234 -2.62 25.88 13.61
CA ARG A 234 -1.69 25.88 14.74
C ARG A 234 -1.94 27.03 15.71
N ARG A 235 -2.23 28.24 15.20
CA ARG A 235 -2.55 29.39 16.05
C ARG A 235 -3.89 29.22 16.76
N GLY A 236 -4.92 28.75 16.07
CA GLY A 236 -6.22 28.48 16.64
C GLY A 236 -6.16 27.42 17.76
N ARG A 237 -5.39 26.35 17.58
CA ARG A 237 -5.13 25.37 18.63
C ARG A 237 -4.42 25.98 19.84
N LEU A 238 -3.46 26.89 19.61
CA LEU A 238 -2.80 27.60 20.69
C LEU A 238 -3.81 28.48 21.46
N TYR A 239 -4.70 29.21 20.77
CA TYR A 239 -5.76 29.98 21.41
C TYR A 239 -6.72 29.08 22.20
N ALA A 240 -7.10 27.93 21.65
CA ALA A 240 -7.97 26.95 22.34
C ALA A 240 -7.33 26.44 23.65
N SER A 241 -6.03 26.13 23.65
CA SER A 241 -5.31 25.74 24.86
C SER A 241 -5.28 26.84 25.94
N GLN A 242 -5.42 28.09 25.53
CA GLN A 242 -5.57 29.24 26.44
C GLN A 242 -7.03 29.56 26.76
N LYS A 243 -7.99 28.75 26.27
CA LYS A 243 -9.44 28.94 26.38
C LYS A 243 -9.98 30.21 25.70
N GLU A 244 -9.21 30.76 24.77
CA GLU A 244 -9.61 31.89 23.92
C GLU A 244 -10.39 31.34 22.70
N TYR A 245 -11.55 30.71 22.97
CA TYR A 245 -12.28 29.94 21.95
C TYR A 245 -12.79 30.79 20.81
N ASP A 246 -13.14 32.05 21.01
CA ASP A 246 -13.60 32.93 19.92
C ASP A 246 -12.50 33.16 18.88
N LEU A 247 -11.28 33.43 19.32
CA LEU A 247 -10.12 33.59 18.43
C LEU A 247 -9.74 32.27 17.78
N ALA A 248 -9.87 31.18 18.51
CA ALA A 248 -9.61 29.84 18.00
C ALA A 248 -10.59 29.48 16.87
N LEU A 249 -11.89 29.78 17.04
CA LEU A 249 -12.91 29.55 16.02
C LEU A 249 -12.70 30.42 14.76
N GLU A 250 -12.33 31.70 14.92
CA GLU A 250 -11.97 32.57 13.78
C GLU A 250 -10.84 31.98 12.94
N ASP A 251 -9.83 31.43 13.58
CA ASP A 251 -8.71 30.79 12.91
C ASP A 251 -9.12 29.48 12.21
N MET A 252 -9.96 28.63 12.85
CA MET A 252 -10.47 27.41 12.23
C MET A 252 -11.38 27.72 11.04
N ASP A 253 -12.24 28.74 11.16
CA ASP A 253 -13.07 29.21 10.05
C ASP A 253 -12.24 29.64 8.87
N LYS A 254 -11.13 30.37 9.14
CA LYS A 254 -10.21 30.78 8.07
C LYS A 254 -9.46 29.60 7.45
N ALA A 255 -9.02 28.64 8.25
CA ALA A 255 -8.39 27.43 7.73
C ALA A 255 -9.33 26.63 6.82
N ILE A 256 -10.59 26.47 7.22
CA ILE A 256 -11.63 25.80 6.43
C ILE A 256 -12.00 26.57 5.16
N GLU A 257 -12.04 27.91 5.23
CA GLU A 257 -12.26 28.75 4.03
C GLU A 257 -11.15 28.53 2.98
N LEU A 258 -9.90 28.36 3.44
CA LEU A 258 -8.73 28.16 2.58
C LEU A 258 -8.66 26.73 2.03
N ASP A 259 -9.05 25.76 2.84
CA ASP A 259 -9.08 24.34 2.47
C ASP A 259 -10.35 23.65 3.01
N THR A 260 -11.38 23.56 2.18
CA THR A 260 -12.67 22.94 2.51
C THR A 260 -12.61 21.41 2.65
N THR A 261 -11.46 20.81 2.37
CA THR A 261 -11.23 19.36 2.52
C THR A 261 -10.42 19.02 3.78
N ASN A 262 -10.04 20.03 4.58
CA ASN A 262 -9.25 19.85 5.78
C ASN A 262 -10.09 19.29 6.94
N THR A 263 -10.23 17.97 6.98
CA THR A 263 -10.98 17.24 8.02
C THR A 263 -10.47 17.53 9.42
N PHE A 264 -9.16 17.73 9.58
CA PHE A 264 -8.54 18.06 10.86
C PHE A 264 -8.97 19.46 11.38
N ALA A 265 -9.15 20.43 10.50
CA ALA A 265 -9.67 21.77 10.90
C ALA A 265 -11.14 21.67 11.35
N TYR A 266 -11.98 20.91 10.63
CA TYR A 266 -13.37 20.65 11.06
C TYR A 266 -13.42 19.94 12.42
N PHE A 267 -12.60 18.92 12.62
CA PHE A 267 -12.52 18.20 13.88
C PHE A 267 -12.15 19.14 15.04
N ASN A 268 -11.08 19.93 14.89
CA ASN A 268 -10.69 20.89 15.93
C ASN A 268 -11.77 21.93 16.20
N ARG A 269 -12.43 22.45 15.15
CA ARG A 269 -13.54 23.41 15.31
C ARG A 269 -14.71 22.78 16.09
N ALA A 270 -15.05 21.52 15.81
CA ALA A 270 -16.06 20.79 16.54
C ALA A 270 -15.75 20.67 18.03
N ILE A 271 -14.49 20.39 18.38
CA ILE A 271 -14.07 20.31 19.79
C ILE A 271 -14.21 21.70 20.48
N MET A 272 -13.79 22.77 19.82
CA MET A 272 -13.93 24.13 20.35
C MET A 272 -15.39 24.55 20.52
N GLN A 273 -16.26 24.19 19.57
CA GLN A 273 -17.71 24.40 19.66
C GLN A 273 -18.34 23.59 20.81
N TYR A 274 -17.86 22.36 21.02
CA TYR A 274 -18.29 21.55 22.17
C TYR A 274 -17.93 22.22 23.50
N GLU A 275 -16.73 22.74 23.66
CA GLU A 275 -16.30 23.44 24.87
C GLU A 275 -17.13 24.71 25.14
N GLN A 276 -17.70 25.31 24.11
CA GLN A 276 -18.64 26.43 24.20
C GLN A 276 -20.12 25.97 24.31
N GLU A 277 -20.38 24.68 24.51
CA GLU A 277 -21.72 24.10 24.57
C GLU A 277 -22.54 24.25 23.27
N ASN A 278 -21.90 24.57 22.15
CA ASN A 278 -22.51 24.69 20.83
C ASN A 278 -22.64 23.31 20.14
N TYR A 279 -23.26 22.36 20.81
CA TYR A 279 -23.32 20.94 20.40
C TYR A 279 -23.84 20.71 19.00
N ARG A 280 -24.82 21.52 18.52
CA ARG A 280 -25.35 21.36 17.16
C ARG A 280 -24.33 21.65 16.07
N GLU A 281 -23.54 22.68 16.28
CA GLU A 281 -22.50 23.07 15.32
C GLU A 281 -21.35 22.05 15.37
N ALA A 282 -20.94 21.62 16.58
CA ALA A 282 -19.97 20.53 16.75
C ALA A 282 -20.39 19.26 15.97
N MET A 283 -21.66 18.85 16.10
CA MET A 283 -22.20 17.68 15.37
C MET A 283 -22.15 17.84 13.85
N LYS A 284 -22.37 19.06 13.32
CA LYS A 284 -22.26 19.32 11.88
C LYS A 284 -20.83 19.10 11.37
N ASP A 285 -19.85 19.61 12.11
CA ASP A 285 -18.45 19.49 11.76
C ASP A 285 -17.97 18.03 11.85
N LEU A 286 -18.32 17.30 12.92
CA LEU A 286 -18.00 15.86 13.04
C LEU A 286 -18.67 15.04 11.92
N ASN A 287 -19.90 15.36 11.54
CA ASN A 287 -20.57 14.74 10.41
C ASN A 287 -19.85 15.02 9.09
N ARG A 288 -19.31 16.24 8.93
CA ARG A 288 -18.52 16.61 7.73
C ARG A 288 -17.23 15.77 7.66
N VAL A 289 -16.52 15.61 8.78
CA VAL A 289 -15.34 14.71 8.85
C VAL A 289 -15.72 13.29 8.44
N LEU A 290 -16.82 12.74 8.97
CA LEU A 290 -17.23 11.36 8.68
C LEU A 290 -17.79 11.13 7.28
N GLN A 291 -18.10 12.19 6.52
CA GLN A 291 -18.41 12.08 5.07
C GLN A 291 -17.15 11.75 4.27
N ASP A 292 -16.02 12.36 4.59
CA ASP A 292 -14.75 12.16 3.90
C ASP A 292 -13.97 10.97 4.49
N GLU A 293 -14.06 10.78 5.81
CA GLU A 293 -13.38 9.75 6.59
C GLU A 293 -14.37 8.89 7.40
N PRO A 294 -15.17 8.03 6.75
CA PRO A 294 -16.22 7.27 7.47
C PRO A 294 -15.69 6.35 8.58
N GLY A 295 -14.44 5.95 8.46
CA GLY A 295 -13.75 5.08 9.43
C GLY A 295 -12.94 5.82 10.49
N ASN A 296 -13.06 7.15 10.62
CA ASN A 296 -12.30 7.89 11.63
C ASN A 296 -12.87 7.60 13.02
N ALA A 297 -12.21 6.68 13.74
CA ALA A 297 -12.68 6.18 15.05
C ALA A 297 -12.72 7.28 16.12
N LEU A 298 -11.77 8.21 16.11
CA LEU A 298 -11.74 9.34 17.04
C LEU A 298 -12.96 10.26 16.83
N THR A 299 -13.30 10.54 15.58
CA THR A 299 -14.47 11.36 15.24
C THR A 299 -15.78 10.64 15.62
N LEU A 300 -15.90 9.34 15.33
CA LEU A 300 -17.05 8.52 15.77
C LEU A 300 -17.17 8.54 17.27
N TYR A 301 -16.08 8.31 18.00
CA TYR A 301 -16.06 8.31 19.46
C TYR A 301 -16.55 9.64 20.04
N ASN A 302 -16.00 10.78 19.57
CA ASN A 302 -16.41 12.11 20.03
C ASN A 302 -17.86 12.42 19.67
N ARG A 303 -18.31 12.05 18.47
CA ARG A 303 -19.71 12.22 18.05
C ARG A 303 -20.65 11.40 18.94
N GLY A 304 -20.29 10.16 19.24
CA GLY A 304 -21.05 9.31 20.17
C GLY A 304 -21.17 9.90 21.58
N LEU A 305 -20.08 10.50 22.09
CA LEU A 305 -20.12 11.19 23.39
C LEU A 305 -21.08 12.39 23.39
N ILE A 306 -21.02 13.22 22.33
CA ILE A 306 -21.92 14.37 22.19
C ILE A 306 -23.38 13.91 22.02
N SER A 307 -23.62 12.86 21.23
CA SER A 307 -24.94 12.27 21.06
C SER A 307 -25.52 11.76 22.40
N ALA A 308 -24.70 11.09 23.20
CA ALA A 308 -25.11 10.63 24.55
C ALA A 308 -25.46 11.82 25.45
N GLN A 309 -24.69 12.89 25.42
CA GLN A 309 -24.96 14.10 26.21
C GLN A 309 -26.24 14.82 25.76
N LEU A 310 -26.58 14.74 24.48
CA LEU A 310 -27.85 15.26 23.92
C LEU A 310 -29.04 14.33 24.16
N GLY A 311 -28.84 13.14 24.75
CA GLY A 311 -29.86 12.12 25.00
C GLY A 311 -30.21 11.30 23.75
N ALA A 312 -29.43 11.43 22.64
CA ALA A 312 -29.58 10.63 21.44
C ALA A 312 -28.82 9.29 21.62
N TYR A 313 -29.30 8.46 22.53
CA TYR A 313 -28.59 7.26 22.95
C TYR A 313 -28.43 6.20 21.86
N ASP A 314 -29.41 6.05 20.96
CA ASP A 314 -29.32 5.10 19.84
C ASP A 314 -28.20 5.48 18.86
N ASP A 315 -28.07 6.78 18.55
CA ASP A 315 -26.98 7.29 17.72
C ASP A 315 -25.62 7.11 18.40
N ALA A 316 -25.59 7.36 19.71
CA ALA A 316 -24.39 7.18 20.52
C ALA A 316 -23.93 5.71 20.56
N LEU A 317 -24.86 4.75 20.74
CA LEU A 317 -24.56 3.32 20.71
C LEU A 317 -24.05 2.90 19.33
N ASN A 318 -24.69 3.35 18.24
CA ASN A 318 -24.25 3.04 16.89
C ASN A 318 -22.80 3.53 16.62
N ASP A 319 -22.46 4.73 17.10
CA ASP A 319 -21.10 5.24 16.95
C ASP A 319 -20.09 4.45 17.80
N MET A 320 -20.42 4.10 19.04
CA MET A 320 -19.56 3.27 19.88
C MET A 320 -19.39 1.86 19.32
N ASP A 321 -20.43 1.26 18.76
CA ASP A 321 -20.36 -0.04 18.07
C ASP A 321 -19.41 0.03 16.87
N ARG A 322 -19.48 1.11 16.07
CA ARG A 322 -18.56 1.32 14.96
C ARG A 322 -17.11 1.48 15.43
N VAL A 323 -16.88 2.23 16.52
CA VAL A 323 -15.55 2.34 17.14
C VAL A 323 -15.02 0.97 17.55
N LEU A 324 -15.85 0.14 18.19
CA LEU A 324 -15.48 -1.19 18.66
C LEU A 324 -15.31 -2.20 17.52
N ASN A 325 -16.00 -2.01 16.40
CA ASN A 325 -15.77 -2.79 15.19
C ASN A 325 -14.43 -2.43 14.52
N ILE A 326 -14.01 -1.15 14.60
CA ILE A 326 -12.72 -0.69 14.10
C ILE A 326 -11.59 -1.14 15.05
N ASN A 327 -11.79 -0.94 16.36
CA ASN A 327 -10.82 -1.32 17.38
C ASN A 327 -11.51 -2.09 18.54
N PRO A 328 -11.51 -3.43 18.49
CA PRO A 328 -12.10 -4.28 19.54
C PRO A 328 -11.39 -4.22 20.91
N GLU A 329 -10.23 -3.55 20.98
CA GLU A 329 -9.48 -3.37 22.22
C GLU A 329 -9.64 -1.97 22.82
N ASN A 330 -10.54 -1.15 22.29
CA ASN A 330 -10.78 0.20 22.80
C ASN A 330 -11.52 0.18 24.14
N VAL A 331 -10.73 0.26 25.22
CA VAL A 331 -11.21 0.22 26.62
C VAL A 331 -12.26 1.31 26.91
N LEU A 332 -12.05 2.52 26.35
CA LEU A 332 -12.91 3.67 26.63
C LEU A 332 -14.25 3.58 25.88
N ALA A 333 -14.25 2.99 24.70
CA ALA A 333 -15.49 2.76 23.97
C ALA A 333 -16.39 1.78 24.73
N TYR A 334 -15.86 0.68 25.27
CA TYR A 334 -16.61 -0.21 26.17
C TYR A 334 -17.11 0.53 27.41
N PHE A 335 -16.22 1.28 28.06
CA PHE A 335 -16.59 2.01 29.27
C PHE A 335 -17.73 3.02 29.03
N ASN A 336 -17.68 3.79 27.97
CA ASN A 336 -18.70 4.79 27.65
C ASN A 336 -19.98 4.14 27.10
N ARG A 337 -19.89 3.07 26.30
CA ARG A 337 -21.06 2.31 25.86
C ARG A 337 -21.80 1.68 27.04
N ALA A 338 -21.05 1.14 28.01
CA ALA A 338 -21.64 0.67 29.29
C ALA A 338 -22.40 1.78 30.03
N SER A 339 -21.86 3.01 30.04
CA SER A 339 -22.52 4.15 30.66
C SER A 339 -23.82 4.53 29.92
N ILE A 340 -23.83 4.46 28.59
CA ILE A 340 -25.06 4.67 27.81
C ILE A 340 -26.08 3.57 28.06
N PHE A 341 -25.67 2.30 28.18
CA PHE A 341 -26.57 1.21 28.55
C PHE A 341 -27.21 1.41 29.93
N ILE A 342 -26.51 2.04 30.89
CA ILE A 342 -27.11 2.40 32.21
C ILE A 342 -28.27 3.38 32.02
N GLU A 343 -28.08 4.44 31.21
CA GLU A 343 -29.13 5.44 30.97
C GLU A 343 -30.36 4.84 30.27
N LEU A 344 -30.17 3.78 29.49
CA LEU A 344 -31.22 3.02 28.83
C LEU A 344 -31.83 1.92 29.75
N GLY A 345 -31.30 1.73 30.92
CA GLY A 345 -31.74 0.66 31.84
C GLY A 345 -31.29 -0.75 31.43
N MET A 346 -30.38 -0.87 30.48
CA MET A 346 -29.85 -2.14 29.96
C MET A 346 -28.66 -2.61 30.81
N TYR A 347 -28.94 -2.94 32.08
CA TYR A 347 -27.89 -3.15 33.09
C TYR A 347 -27.00 -4.36 32.83
N GLU A 348 -27.51 -5.45 32.22
CA GLU A 348 -26.70 -6.63 31.96
C GLU A 348 -25.69 -6.32 30.82
N ASN A 349 -26.11 -5.60 29.75
CA ASN A 349 -25.21 -5.15 28.71
C ASN A 349 -24.11 -4.21 29.26
N ALA A 350 -24.47 -3.32 30.18
CA ALA A 350 -23.50 -2.48 30.87
C ALA A 350 -22.46 -3.30 31.66
N LEU A 351 -22.88 -4.40 32.31
CA LEU A 351 -21.95 -5.29 33.03
C LEU A 351 -20.98 -5.97 32.08
N GLU A 352 -21.46 -6.49 30.93
CA GLU A 352 -20.62 -7.15 29.92
C GLU A 352 -19.54 -6.19 29.41
N ASP A 353 -19.90 -4.96 29.10
CA ASP A 353 -18.97 -3.95 28.63
C ASP A 353 -17.95 -3.51 29.69
N TYR A 354 -18.39 -3.31 30.97
CA TYR A 354 -17.44 -3.04 32.05
C TYR A 354 -16.52 -4.24 32.33
N ASP A 355 -17.01 -5.47 32.21
CA ASP A 355 -16.20 -6.67 32.34
C ASP A 355 -15.13 -6.71 31.26
N LYS A 356 -15.50 -6.36 30.01
CA LYS A 356 -14.57 -6.28 28.90
C LYS A 356 -13.53 -5.16 29.10
N ALA A 357 -13.97 -3.96 29.48
CA ALA A 357 -13.07 -2.84 29.78
C ALA A 357 -12.05 -3.18 30.87
N ILE A 358 -12.51 -3.85 31.94
CA ILE A 358 -11.65 -4.30 33.05
C ILE A 358 -10.70 -5.42 32.62
N SER A 359 -11.16 -6.34 31.75
CA SER A 359 -10.31 -7.42 31.24
C SER A 359 -9.15 -6.87 30.38
N LEU A 360 -9.43 -5.85 29.58
CA LEU A 360 -8.45 -5.17 28.74
C LEU A 360 -7.52 -4.27 29.57
N TYR A 361 -8.06 -3.60 30.60
CA TYR A 361 -7.27 -2.75 31.48
C TYR A 361 -7.63 -2.99 32.96
N PRO A 362 -6.96 -3.94 33.63
CA PRO A 362 -7.27 -4.35 35.03
C PRO A 362 -7.08 -3.27 36.08
N ASP A 363 -6.40 -2.17 35.79
CA ASP A 363 -6.21 -1.05 36.72
C ASP A 363 -7.27 0.05 36.59
N PHE A 364 -8.30 -0.12 35.76
CA PHE A 364 -9.31 0.89 35.48
C PHE A 364 -10.28 1.07 36.65
N ALA A 365 -9.89 1.82 37.67
CA ALA A 365 -10.66 2.03 38.92
C ALA A 365 -12.10 2.53 38.68
N LYS A 366 -12.30 3.45 37.68
CA LYS A 366 -13.65 3.96 37.35
C LYS A 366 -14.57 2.86 36.83
N ALA A 367 -14.05 1.92 36.02
CA ALA A 367 -14.85 0.81 35.50
C ALA A 367 -15.34 -0.11 36.67
N TYR A 368 -14.48 -0.42 37.65
CA TYR A 368 -14.91 -1.14 38.84
C TYR A 368 -15.98 -0.37 39.64
N MET A 369 -15.82 0.95 39.78
CA MET A 369 -16.79 1.78 40.53
C MET A 369 -18.16 1.78 39.82
N ASN A 370 -18.19 1.98 38.51
CA ASN A 370 -19.43 1.99 37.74
C ASN A 370 -20.06 0.58 37.69
N ARG A 371 -19.24 -0.48 37.51
CA ARG A 371 -19.74 -1.86 37.61
C ARG A 371 -20.32 -2.19 38.97
N SER A 372 -19.72 -1.69 40.05
CA SER A 372 -20.28 -1.79 41.41
C SER A 372 -21.66 -1.13 41.50
N TYR A 373 -21.80 0.07 40.91
CA TYR A 373 -23.07 0.77 40.85
C TYR A 373 -24.15 -0.06 40.14
N VAL A 374 -23.84 -0.58 38.94
CA VAL A 374 -24.76 -1.42 38.17
C VAL A 374 -25.14 -2.70 38.94
N LYS A 375 -24.17 -3.37 39.59
CA LYS A 375 -24.44 -4.56 40.43
C LYS A 375 -25.37 -4.24 41.60
N ASN A 376 -25.26 -3.06 42.20
CA ASN A 376 -26.20 -2.62 43.24
C ASN A 376 -27.61 -2.45 42.67
N LEU A 377 -27.77 -1.86 41.48
CA LEU A 377 -29.08 -1.72 40.82
C LEU A 377 -29.73 -3.08 40.55
N LEU A 378 -28.92 -4.09 40.27
CA LEU A 378 -29.34 -5.48 40.02
C LEU A 378 -29.51 -6.30 41.34
N GLY A 379 -29.32 -5.68 42.52
CA GLY A 379 -29.43 -6.37 43.81
C GLY A 379 -28.25 -7.29 44.16
N ARG A 380 -27.15 -7.27 43.35
CA ARG A 380 -25.95 -8.08 43.58
C ARG A 380 -24.98 -7.42 44.56
N ASN A 381 -25.49 -7.08 45.74
CA ASN A 381 -24.82 -6.22 46.74
C ASN A 381 -23.45 -6.73 47.23
N ARG A 382 -23.24 -8.06 47.31
CA ARG A 382 -21.96 -8.63 47.73
C ARG A 382 -20.87 -8.42 46.67
N GLU A 383 -21.23 -8.61 45.44
CA GLU A 383 -20.30 -8.40 44.27
C GLU A 383 -20.02 -6.92 44.07
N ALA A 384 -21.04 -6.09 44.22
CA ALA A 384 -20.93 -4.64 44.18
C ALA A 384 -19.90 -4.12 45.19
N LYS A 385 -20.01 -4.60 46.46
CA LYS A 385 -19.06 -4.23 47.52
C LYS A 385 -17.63 -4.63 47.16
N LYS A 386 -17.42 -5.84 46.58
CA LYS A 386 -16.11 -6.30 46.18
C LYS A 386 -15.51 -5.39 45.11
N ASP A 387 -16.29 -4.99 44.11
CA ASP A 387 -15.83 -4.08 43.06
C ASP A 387 -15.53 -2.69 43.63
N TYR A 388 -16.37 -2.17 44.53
CA TYR A 388 -16.12 -0.90 45.20
C TYR A 388 -14.80 -0.91 45.98
N ASP A 389 -14.59 -1.96 46.80
CA ASP A 389 -13.37 -2.11 47.60
C ASP A 389 -12.12 -2.22 46.68
N THR A 390 -12.26 -2.91 45.55
CA THR A 390 -11.20 -3.01 44.53
C THR A 390 -10.91 -1.64 43.90
N ALA A 391 -11.93 -0.88 43.56
CA ALA A 391 -11.77 0.47 43.00
C ALA A 391 -11.01 1.39 43.96
N GLN A 392 -11.44 1.38 45.27
CA GLN A 392 -10.79 2.18 46.32
C GLN A 392 -9.31 1.81 46.51
N LYS A 393 -9.01 0.51 46.51
CA LYS A 393 -7.64 0.01 46.60
C LYS A 393 -6.79 0.52 45.43
N LYS A 394 -7.30 0.40 44.21
CA LYS A 394 -6.57 0.88 43.00
C LYS A 394 -6.35 2.39 43.02
N VAL A 395 -7.32 3.17 43.47
CA VAL A 395 -7.15 4.62 43.67
C VAL A 395 -6.08 4.93 44.72
N ALA A 396 -6.04 4.19 45.83
CA ALA A 396 -5.03 4.38 46.87
C ALA A 396 -3.61 4.04 46.33
N GLU A 397 -3.45 2.87 45.69
CA GLU A 397 -2.20 2.46 45.07
C GLU A 397 -1.68 3.48 44.06
N TYR A 398 -2.59 4.09 43.30
CA TYR A 398 -2.26 5.13 42.37
C TYR A 398 -1.72 6.40 43.05
N ARG A 399 -2.42 6.87 44.08
CA ARG A 399 -1.99 8.05 44.85
C ARG A 399 -0.63 7.86 45.50
N GLU A 400 -0.30 6.63 45.93
CA GLU A 400 1.01 6.31 46.48
C GLU A 400 2.14 6.37 45.44
N ARG A 401 1.85 6.01 44.16
CA ARG A 401 2.85 6.01 43.08
C ARG A 401 3.12 7.39 42.51
N ASN A 402 2.18 8.35 42.58
CA ASN A 402 2.27 9.68 41.95
C ASN A 402 2.07 10.79 42.98
N VAL A 403 3.11 11.08 43.75
CA VAL A 403 3.06 12.06 44.88
C VAL A 403 2.83 13.51 44.41
N SER A 404 3.00 13.84 43.13
CA SER A 404 2.91 15.22 42.61
C SER A 404 1.59 15.59 41.93
N ASP A 405 0.67 14.65 41.68
CA ASP A 405 -0.54 14.91 40.87
C ASP A 405 -1.79 14.28 41.49
N ALA A 406 -2.04 14.62 42.75
CA ALA A 406 -3.13 14.05 43.61
C ALA A 406 -4.55 14.45 43.16
N GLY A 407 -4.74 15.15 42.08
CA GLY A 407 -6.03 15.72 41.67
C GLY A 407 -6.79 14.95 40.57
N SER A 408 -6.13 14.14 39.77
CA SER A 408 -6.75 13.55 38.58
C SER A 408 -7.08 12.08 38.76
N PHE A 409 -8.35 11.78 38.88
CA PHE A 409 -8.92 10.41 38.77
C PHE A 409 -8.70 9.79 37.38
N ALA A 410 -8.35 10.62 36.41
CA ALA A 410 -8.09 10.25 35.01
C ALA A 410 -6.72 9.60 34.81
N ASP A 411 -5.81 9.80 35.73
CA ASP A 411 -4.39 9.55 35.53
C ASP A 411 -3.92 8.10 35.70
N THR A 412 -4.80 7.18 36.13
CA THR A 412 -4.55 5.74 35.98
C THR A 412 -4.52 5.30 34.54
N THR A 413 -4.87 6.20 33.63
CA THR A 413 -5.01 5.96 32.20
C THR A 413 -4.31 7.07 31.41
N LYS A 414 -3.10 7.50 31.80
CA LYS A 414 -2.36 8.52 31.03
C LYS A 414 -2.34 8.21 29.53
N LYS A 415 -2.27 6.93 29.19
CA LYS A 415 -2.40 6.45 27.81
C LYS A 415 -3.79 6.68 27.18
N TYR A 416 -4.83 6.90 28.02
CA TYR A 416 -6.22 7.11 27.59
C TYR A 416 -6.82 8.42 28.10
N SER A 417 -6.11 9.20 28.92
CA SER A 417 -6.61 10.47 29.46
C SER A 417 -6.87 11.51 28.39
N SER A 418 -6.04 11.50 27.34
CA SER A 418 -6.23 12.33 26.16
C SER A 418 -7.51 11.99 25.39
N LEU A 419 -8.04 10.78 25.56
CA LEU A 419 -9.28 10.31 24.91
C LEU A 419 -10.53 10.60 25.74
N LEU A 420 -10.37 10.82 27.06
CA LEU A 420 -11.48 11.16 27.97
C LEU A 420 -11.71 12.68 28.06
N SER A 421 -10.71 13.46 27.72
CA SER A 421 -10.86 14.90 27.53
C SER A 421 -11.06 15.13 26.04
N LEU A 422 -12.11 15.82 25.69
CA LEU A 422 -12.24 16.45 24.37
C LEU A 422 -11.18 17.57 24.31
N ASP A 423 -9.91 17.16 24.30
CA ASP A 423 -8.81 18.08 24.44
C ASP A 423 -8.42 18.62 23.07
N ALA A 424 -8.39 19.94 22.91
CA ALA A 424 -7.92 20.61 21.70
C ALA A 424 -6.42 20.36 21.42
N GLU A 425 -5.74 19.59 22.27
CA GLU A 425 -4.31 19.27 22.15
C GLU A 425 -3.98 18.09 21.21
N PHE A 426 -4.99 17.43 20.62
CA PHE A 426 -4.71 16.36 19.65
C PHE A 426 -3.86 16.87 18.51
N ALA A 427 -2.67 16.35 18.38
CA ALA A 427 -1.86 16.52 17.18
C ALA A 427 -2.53 15.84 16.00
N LYS A 428 -2.27 16.29 14.76
CA LYS A 428 -2.77 15.61 13.55
C LYS A 428 -2.41 14.13 13.54
N LYS A 429 -1.26 13.76 14.14
CA LYS A 429 -0.82 12.38 14.33
C LYS A 429 -1.83 11.59 15.17
N ASP A 430 -2.36 12.16 16.25
CA ASP A 430 -3.33 11.47 17.13
C ASP A 430 -4.71 11.33 16.45
N PHE A 431 -5.06 12.28 15.57
CA PHE A 431 -6.27 12.22 14.74
C PHE A 431 -6.19 11.08 13.71
N ASP A 432 -5.00 10.82 13.17
CA ASP A 432 -4.71 9.76 12.21
C ASP A 432 -4.25 8.45 12.91
N ASP A 433 -4.16 8.40 14.26
CA ASP A 433 -3.48 7.34 15.03
C ASP A 433 -4.15 5.98 14.90
N GLU A 434 -3.33 4.96 14.62
CA GLU A 434 -3.71 3.56 14.49
C GLU A 434 -4.26 2.92 15.77
N LEU A 435 -3.90 3.42 16.97
CA LEU A 435 -4.44 2.92 18.24
C LEU A 435 -5.96 3.09 18.33
N LEU A 436 -6.50 4.08 17.63
CA LEU A 436 -7.93 4.35 17.53
C LEU A 436 -8.53 3.77 16.25
N GLN A 437 -7.71 3.58 15.22
CA GLN A 437 -8.09 3.07 13.92
C GLN A 437 -7.38 1.74 13.65
N HIS A 438 -7.70 0.71 14.45
CA HIS A 438 -7.22 -0.63 14.13
C HIS A 438 -7.82 -1.05 12.78
N ARG A 439 -7.01 -0.99 11.73
CA ARG A 439 -7.42 -1.37 10.39
C ARG A 439 -7.05 -2.83 10.17
N ASP A 440 -8.03 -3.70 10.22
CA ASP A 440 -7.82 -5.04 9.68
C ASP A 440 -7.48 -4.93 8.20
N ILE A 441 -6.40 -5.61 7.81
CA ILE A 441 -6.03 -5.66 6.41
C ILE A 441 -7.03 -6.54 5.65
N ASP A 442 -7.66 -5.96 4.62
CA ASP A 442 -8.46 -6.73 3.66
C ASP A 442 -7.49 -7.39 2.67
N ILE A 443 -7.36 -8.72 2.79
CA ILE A 443 -6.49 -9.50 1.92
C ILE A 443 -7.14 -9.66 0.55
N LYS A 444 -6.89 -8.69 -0.34
CA LYS A 444 -7.24 -8.80 -1.77
C LYS A 444 -6.07 -9.37 -2.54
N LEU A 445 -6.06 -10.68 -2.71
CA LEU A 445 -5.01 -11.37 -3.45
C LEU A 445 -5.02 -10.99 -4.94
N ARG A 446 -3.83 -10.92 -5.53
CA ARG A 446 -3.68 -10.88 -6.99
C ARG A 446 -4.16 -12.20 -7.57
N PRO A 447 -4.78 -12.20 -8.78
CA PRO A 447 -5.42 -13.38 -9.34
C PRO A 447 -4.46 -14.54 -9.60
N LEU A 448 -5.05 -15.73 -9.76
CA LEU A 448 -4.34 -16.96 -10.10
C LEU A 448 -3.77 -16.93 -11.52
N TYR A 449 -2.62 -17.55 -11.73
CA TYR A 449 -2.01 -17.71 -13.05
C TYR A 449 -2.55 -18.95 -13.76
N LYS A 450 -2.97 -18.77 -15.02
CA LYS A 450 -3.43 -19.86 -15.91
C LYS A 450 -3.00 -19.60 -17.35
N PHE A 451 -2.98 -20.64 -18.17
CA PHE A 451 -2.93 -20.45 -19.61
C PHE A 451 -4.26 -19.88 -20.09
N VAL A 452 -4.16 -18.90 -20.96
CA VAL A 452 -5.29 -18.26 -21.64
C VAL A 452 -5.00 -18.16 -23.13
N LEU A 453 -6.06 -18.02 -23.94
CA LEU A 453 -5.92 -17.68 -25.33
C LEU A 453 -5.36 -16.24 -25.43
N THR A 454 -4.30 -16.06 -26.19
CA THR A 454 -3.74 -14.75 -26.53
C THR A 454 -4.00 -14.55 -28.02
N GLY A 455 -4.51 -13.38 -28.43
CA GLY A 455 -4.55 -13.03 -29.85
C GLY A 455 -3.17 -13.08 -30.50
N GLU A 456 -3.00 -12.53 -31.70
CA GLU A 456 -1.68 -12.44 -32.36
C GLU A 456 -0.60 -12.03 -31.36
N LYS A 457 0.51 -12.79 -31.32
CA LYS A 457 1.61 -12.66 -30.35
C LYS A 457 1.86 -11.20 -30.03
N ASP A 458 1.48 -10.80 -28.83
CA ASP A 458 1.81 -9.48 -28.29
C ASP A 458 3.33 -9.34 -28.22
N ASN A 459 3.92 -8.84 -29.27
CA ASN A 459 5.35 -8.54 -29.37
C ASN A 459 5.76 -7.29 -28.57
N VAL A 460 4.87 -6.77 -27.74
CA VAL A 460 5.17 -5.71 -26.79
C VAL A 460 5.55 -6.31 -25.43
N THR A 461 6.55 -7.14 -25.45
CA THR A 461 7.36 -7.35 -24.26
C THR A 461 8.15 -6.05 -24.11
N TYR A 462 7.84 -5.26 -23.06
CA TYR A 462 8.80 -4.27 -22.59
C TYR A 462 10.12 -5.01 -22.41
N ALA A 463 11.14 -4.67 -23.19
CA ALA A 463 12.39 -5.41 -23.32
C ALA A 463 13.19 -5.58 -21.99
N LEU A 464 12.57 -5.30 -20.85
CA LEU A 464 13.14 -5.29 -19.52
C LEU A 464 12.30 -6.01 -18.46
N SER A 465 11.08 -6.45 -18.76
CA SER A 465 10.43 -7.46 -17.94
C SER A 465 11.17 -8.77 -18.22
N ARG A 466 12.03 -9.19 -17.29
CA ARG A 466 12.59 -10.55 -17.34
C ARG A 466 11.42 -11.50 -17.04
N GLY A 467 10.71 -11.90 -18.12
CA GLY A 467 9.73 -12.96 -18.06
C GLY A 467 10.38 -14.23 -17.47
N TYR A 468 9.58 -15.06 -16.84
CA TYR A 468 10.03 -16.39 -16.49
C TYR A 468 10.22 -17.20 -17.78
N GLU A 469 11.46 -17.52 -18.11
CA GLU A 469 11.80 -18.34 -19.27
C GLU A 469 11.91 -19.81 -18.83
N ASN A 470 10.98 -20.62 -19.26
CA ASN A 470 11.05 -22.07 -19.09
C ASN A 470 10.90 -22.73 -20.46
N PRO A 471 11.88 -23.55 -20.89
CA PRO A 471 11.82 -24.21 -22.18
C PRO A 471 10.56 -25.06 -22.39
N LEU A 472 10.05 -25.71 -21.32
CA LEU A 472 8.85 -26.53 -21.39
C LEU A 472 7.60 -25.71 -21.71
N ILE A 473 7.47 -24.52 -21.12
CA ILE A 473 6.37 -23.59 -21.41
C ILE A 473 6.42 -23.17 -22.88
N SER A 474 7.60 -22.76 -23.36
CA SER A 474 7.77 -22.35 -24.77
C SER A 474 7.53 -23.49 -25.75
N MET A 475 7.89 -24.73 -25.36
CA MET A 475 7.60 -25.92 -26.18
C MET A 475 6.09 -26.20 -26.23
N PHE A 476 5.41 -26.08 -25.10
CA PHE A 476 3.96 -26.26 -25.05
C PHE A 476 3.21 -25.19 -25.84
N GLU A 477 3.58 -23.91 -25.68
CA GLU A 477 3.00 -22.80 -26.45
C GLU A 477 3.18 -22.99 -27.96
N ASN A 478 4.32 -23.57 -28.38
CA ASN A 478 4.59 -23.87 -29.81
C ASN A 478 3.90 -25.17 -30.31
N ALA A 479 3.52 -26.07 -29.44
CA ALA A 479 2.79 -27.29 -29.79
C ALA A 479 1.31 -26.99 -30.10
N LEU A 480 0.77 -25.88 -29.60
CA LEU A 480 -0.60 -25.47 -29.85
C LEU A 480 -0.71 -24.68 -31.17
N PRO A 481 -1.78 -24.92 -31.97
CA PRO A 481 -1.98 -24.30 -33.27
C PRO A 481 -2.37 -22.81 -33.18
N VAL A 482 -2.71 -22.33 -32.01
CA VAL A 482 -3.13 -20.95 -31.72
C VAL A 482 -2.27 -20.32 -30.62
N GLY A 483 -2.26 -19.01 -30.53
CA GLY A 483 -1.52 -18.31 -29.47
C GLY A 483 -2.12 -18.55 -28.10
N VAL A 484 -1.32 -19.06 -27.18
CA VAL A 484 -1.64 -19.20 -25.76
C VAL A 484 -0.51 -18.61 -24.92
N GLY A 485 -0.79 -18.28 -23.68
CA GLY A 485 0.25 -17.81 -22.74
C GLY A 485 -0.26 -17.78 -21.32
N ILE A 486 0.67 -17.85 -20.35
CA ILE A 486 0.32 -17.81 -18.93
C ILE A 486 0.04 -16.37 -18.51
N ARG A 487 -1.15 -16.12 -17.95
CA ARG A 487 -1.60 -14.81 -17.45
C ARG A 487 -2.39 -14.98 -16.14
N ASN A 488 -2.46 -13.91 -15.36
CA ASN A 488 -3.34 -13.78 -14.19
C ASN A 488 -4.40 -12.68 -14.37
N VAL A 489 -4.63 -12.27 -15.60
CA VAL A 489 -5.66 -11.30 -15.99
C VAL A 489 -6.49 -11.89 -17.13
N GLU A 490 -7.77 -11.49 -17.20
CA GLU A 490 -8.59 -11.82 -18.36
C GLU A 490 -8.05 -11.11 -19.60
N VAL A 491 -7.89 -11.87 -20.68
CA VAL A 491 -7.50 -11.32 -21.99
C VAL A 491 -8.73 -11.35 -22.89
N ALA A 492 -9.06 -10.20 -23.45
CA ALA A 492 -10.13 -10.14 -24.44
C ALA A 492 -9.67 -10.81 -25.75
N VAL A 493 -10.31 -11.90 -26.12
CA VAL A 493 -10.01 -12.65 -27.34
C VAL A 493 -10.91 -12.15 -28.46
N GLY A 494 -10.34 -11.80 -29.62
CA GLY A 494 -11.07 -11.36 -30.79
C GLY A 494 -11.90 -12.50 -31.41
N GLN A 495 -12.99 -12.16 -32.12
CA GLN A 495 -13.86 -13.16 -32.73
C GLN A 495 -13.14 -13.96 -33.84
N SER A 496 -12.16 -13.34 -34.51
CA SER A 496 -11.28 -14.03 -35.48
C SER A 496 -10.42 -15.10 -34.84
N ASP A 497 -9.90 -14.83 -33.62
CA ASP A 497 -9.05 -15.75 -32.89
C ASP A 497 -9.87 -16.92 -32.35
N LEU A 498 -11.10 -16.66 -31.87
CA LEU A 498 -12.04 -17.72 -31.45
C LEU A 498 -12.41 -18.64 -32.59
N SER A 499 -12.65 -18.11 -33.82
CA SER A 499 -12.93 -18.93 -34.99
C SER A 499 -11.71 -19.78 -35.38
N ALA A 500 -10.49 -19.27 -35.29
CA ALA A 500 -9.28 -20.03 -35.53
C ALA A 500 -9.08 -21.18 -34.50
N VAL A 501 -9.46 -20.93 -33.24
CA VAL A 501 -9.48 -21.97 -32.21
C VAL A 501 -10.52 -23.04 -32.54
N GLU A 502 -11.72 -22.64 -32.96
CA GLU A 502 -12.80 -23.56 -33.31
C GLU A 502 -12.42 -24.46 -34.48
N ASP A 503 -11.78 -23.90 -35.51
CA ASP A 503 -11.29 -24.67 -36.66
C ASP A 503 -10.16 -25.66 -36.30
N ALA A 504 -9.29 -25.32 -35.36
CA ALA A 504 -8.12 -26.09 -34.99
C ALA A 504 -8.42 -27.15 -33.90
N ALA A 505 -9.20 -26.82 -32.87
CA ALA A 505 -9.34 -27.60 -31.67
C ALA A 505 -10.16 -28.90 -31.87
N TRP A 506 -10.96 -29.04 -32.95
CA TRP A 506 -11.82 -30.19 -33.20
C TRP A 506 -11.28 -31.11 -34.29
N GLN A 507 -9.98 -31.09 -34.59
CA GLN A 507 -9.37 -31.95 -35.60
C GLN A 507 -9.17 -33.40 -35.12
N ASP A 508 -8.73 -33.60 -33.86
CA ASP A 508 -8.57 -34.88 -33.22
C ASP A 508 -8.71 -34.73 -31.69
N ASP A 509 -8.59 -35.83 -30.95
CA ASP A 509 -8.70 -35.83 -29.48
C ASP A 509 -7.33 -35.90 -28.78
N SER A 510 -6.28 -35.32 -29.39
CA SER A 510 -4.98 -35.20 -28.71
C SER A 510 -5.09 -34.36 -27.43
N PRO A 511 -4.27 -34.64 -26.41
CA PRO A 511 -4.32 -33.94 -25.12
C PRO A 511 -4.21 -32.42 -25.27
N GLU A 512 -3.39 -31.94 -26.19
CA GLU A 512 -3.20 -30.53 -26.48
C GLU A 512 -4.46 -29.88 -27.09
N LEU A 513 -5.15 -30.56 -27.99
CA LEU A 513 -6.37 -30.06 -28.61
C LEU A 513 -7.57 -30.16 -27.64
N LEU A 514 -7.63 -31.15 -26.79
CA LEU A 514 -8.60 -31.21 -25.69
C LEU A 514 -8.40 -30.05 -24.71
N PHE A 515 -7.16 -29.76 -24.37
CA PHE A 515 -6.84 -28.58 -23.55
C PHE A 515 -7.26 -27.25 -24.24
N LEU A 516 -7.07 -27.15 -25.54
CA LEU A 516 -7.50 -26.00 -26.31
C LEU A 516 -9.01 -25.81 -26.32
N ARG A 517 -9.79 -26.91 -26.43
CA ARG A 517 -11.27 -26.90 -26.27
C ARG A 517 -11.67 -26.38 -24.90
N ALA A 518 -10.97 -26.82 -23.84
CA ALA A 518 -11.22 -26.32 -22.50
C ALA A 518 -10.99 -24.81 -22.38
N LEU A 519 -9.92 -24.25 -22.99
CA LEU A 519 -9.68 -22.82 -23.03
C LEU A 519 -10.78 -22.07 -23.78
N TYR A 520 -11.24 -22.63 -24.91
CA TYR A 520 -12.35 -22.08 -25.69
C TYR A 520 -13.64 -22.01 -24.85
N ASP A 521 -14.00 -23.11 -24.18
CA ASP A 521 -15.19 -23.17 -23.33
C ASP A 521 -15.09 -22.24 -22.12
N CYS A 522 -13.90 -22.05 -21.55
CA CYS A 522 -13.67 -21.05 -20.50
C CYS A 522 -13.97 -19.64 -21.00
N SER A 523 -13.55 -19.29 -22.22
CA SER A 523 -13.83 -17.97 -22.81
C SER A 523 -15.33 -17.74 -23.02
N GLY A 524 -16.09 -18.82 -23.34
CA GLY A 524 -17.54 -18.84 -23.45
C GLY A 524 -18.28 -19.03 -22.11
N LYS A 525 -17.58 -19.07 -20.98
CA LYS A 525 -18.12 -19.33 -19.61
C LYS A 525 -18.86 -20.68 -19.48
N GLN A 526 -18.49 -21.65 -20.31
CA GLN A 526 -19.02 -23.02 -20.25
C GLN A 526 -18.19 -23.91 -19.31
N PHE A 527 -18.14 -23.53 -18.04
CA PHE A 527 -17.19 -24.08 -17.04
C PHE A 527 -17.28 -25.61 -16.86
N ASN A 528 -18.49 -26.18 -16.86
CA ASN A 528 -18.64 -27.63 -16.73
C ASN A 528 -18.09 -28.40 -17.95
N SER A 529 -18.26 -27.88 -19.15
CA SER A 529 -17.69 -28.46 -20.36
C SER A 529 -16.17 -28.35 -20.36
N ALA A 530 -15.64 -27.19 -19.96
CA ALA A 530 -14.21 -26.93 -19.81
C ALA A 530 -13.56 -27.92 -18.81
N LEU A 531 -14.20 -28.13 -17.64
CA LEU A 531 -13.72 -29.15 -16.66
C LEU A 531 -13.62 -30.54 -17.24
N ASN A 532 -14.63 -30.95 -18.04
CA ASN A 532 -14.63 -32.24 -18.70
C ASN A 532 -13.47 -32.40 -19.69
N TYR A 533 -13.22 -31.34 -20.50
CA TYR A 533 -12.10 -31.33 -21.45
C TYR A 533 -10.74 -31.33 -20.76
N TYR A 534 -10.55 -30.57 -19.66
CA TYR A 534 -9.33 -30.66 -18.87
C TYR A 534 -9.15 -32.07 -18.26
N GLY A 535 -10.22 -32.70 -17.79
CA GLY A 535 -10.17 -34.10 -17.30
C GLY A 535 -9.68 -35.06 -18.37
N LYS A 536 -10.27 -35.01 -19.57
CA LYS A 536 -9.86 -35.82 -20.70
C LYS A 536 -8.43 -35.58 -21.16
N SER A 537 -8.00 -34.32 -21.22
CA SER A 537 -6.61 -34.02 -21.61
C SER A 537 -5.58 -34.58 -20.62
N ILE A 538 -5.94 -34.67 -19.32
CA ILE A 538 -5.10 -35.31 -18.31
C ILE A 538 -5.06 -36.80 -18.49
N GLU A 539 -6.22 -37.46 -18.69
CA GLU A 539 -6.37 -38.91 -18.89
C GLU A 539 -5.61 -39.39 -20.15
N GLU A 540 -5.84 -38.74 -21.29
CA GLU A 540 -5.15 -39.10 -22.55
C GLU A 540 -3.63 -38.91 -22.46
N ALA A 541 -3.16 -37.84 -21.75
CA ALA A 541 -1.74 -37.63 -21.52
C ALA A 541 -1.10 -38.62 -20.52
N GLU A 542 -1.88 -39.35 -19.71
CA GLU A 542 -1.38 -40.41 -18.84
C GLU A 542 -1.05 -41.70 -19.65
N ASP A 543 -1.81 -41.97 -20.70
CA ASP A 543 -1.63 -43.14 -21.57
C ASP A 543 -0.43 -42.94 -22.54
N GLU A 544 0.02 -41.72 -22.79
CA GLU A 544 1.22 -41.39 -23.55
C GLU A 544 2.50 -41.66 -22.74
N ALA A 545 3.03 -42.84 -22.78
CA ALA A 545 4.09 -43.37 -21.90
C ALA A 545 5.49 -42.71 -22.08
N SER A 546 5.71 -41.77 -22.98
CA SER A 546 7.06 -41.17 -23.16
C SER A 546 7.07 -39.81 -23.84
N GLY A 547 7.90 -38.87 -23.31
CA GLY A 547 8.24 -37.59 -23.93
C GLY A 547 7.74 -36.35 -23.16
N TYR A 548 7.82 -35.20 -23.82
CA TYR A 548 7.40 -33.91 -23.24
C TYR A 548 5.89 -33.81 -23.01
N ALA A 549 5.08 -34.56 -23.75
CA ALA A 549 3.62 -34.61 -23.58
C ALA A 549 3.21 -35.01 -22.16
N SER A 550 3.92 -35.97 -21.55
CA SER A 550 3.67 -36.32 -20.14
C SER A 550 3.93 -35.20 -19.15
N LEU A 551 4.82 -34.24 -19.45
CA LEU A 551 5.10 -33.06 -18.63
C LEU A 551 4.06 -31.95 -18.83
N TYR A 552 3.39 -31.90 -20.00
CA TYR A 552 2.31 -30.95 -20.26
C TYR A 552 1.11 -31.14 -19.34
N ARG A 553 0.95 -32.34 -18.77
CA ARG A 553 -0.05 -32.59 -17.72
C ARG A 553 0.01 -31.59 -16.56
N ALA A 554 1.19 -31.09 -16.24
CA ALA A 554 1.31 -30.05 -15.21
C ALA A 554 0.47 -28.82 -15.55
N PHE A 555 0.43 -28.44 -16.82
CA PHE A 555 -0.34 -27.29 -17.28
C PHE A 555 -1.84 -27.56 -17.31
N TYR A 556 -2.23 -28.79 -17.64
CA TYR A 556 -3.63 -29.24 -17.63
C TYR A 556 -4.19 -29.26 -16.20
N HIS A 557 -3.43 -29.80 -15.24
CA HIS A 557 -3.77 -29.76 -13.83
C HIS A 557 -3.83 -28.30 -13.32
N MET A 558 -2.83 -27.47 -13.65
CA MET A 558 -2.81 -26.07 -13.22
C MET A 558 -4.08 -25.33 -13.67
N ASN A 559 -4.44 -25.43 -14.95
CA ASN A 559 -5.63 -24.75 -15.47
C ASN A 559 -6.94 -25.32 -14.89
N ARG A 560 -7.05 -26.65 -14.73
CA ARG A 560 -8.23 -27.28 -14.10
C ARG A 560 -8.39 -26.81 -12.65
N GLY A 561 -7.31 -26.75 -11.89
CA GLY A 561 -7.33 -26.29 -10.51
C GLY A 561 -7.73 -24.82 -10.39
N VAL A 562 -7.24 -23.94 -11.30
CA VAL A 562 -7.69 -22.53 -11.35
C VAL A 562 -9.19 -22.47 -11.65
N LEU A 563 -9.66 -23.21 -12.65
CA LEU A 563 -11.09 -23.20 -13.00
C LEU A 563 -11.97 -23.66 -11.83
N ARG A 564 -11.56 -24.69 -11.07
CA ARG A 564 -12.25 -25.14 -9.86
C ARG A 564 -12.35 -24.04 -8.81
N ALA A 565 -11.24 -23.31 -8.57
CA ALA A 565 -11.22 -22.17 -7.64
C ALA A 565 -12.15 -21.04 -8.11
N GLU A 566 -12.07 -20.65 -9.38
CA GLU A 566 -12.95 -19.62 -9.97
C GLU A 566 -14.43 -19.97 -9.89
N MET A 567 -14.80 -21.24 -10.06
CA MET A 567 -16.18 -21.72 -9.89
C MET A 567 -16.67 -21.58 -8.45
N ILE A 568 -15.82 -21.88 -7.47
CA ILE A 568 -16.12 -21.70 -6.04
C ILE A 568 -16.36 -20.22 -5.76
N ASP A 569 -15.47 -19.34 -6.21
CA ASP A 569 -15.59 -17.89 -6.01
C ASP A 569 -16.85 -17.33 -6.68
N PHE A 570 -17.20 -17.83 -7.87
CA PHE A 570 -18.43 -17.43 -8.55
C PHE A 570 -19.69 -17.84 -7.76
N ILE A 571 -19.74 -19.06 -7.24
CA ILE A 571 -20.86 -19.54 -6.40
C ILE A 571 -20.96 -18.70 -5.13
N SER A 572 -19.84 -18.41 -4.47
CA SER A 572 -19.81 -17.58 -3.26
C SER A 572 -20.33 -16.17 -3.50
N SER A 573 -19.99 -15.58 -4.65
CA SER A 573 -20.44 -14.24 -5.03
C SER A 573 -21.94 -14.16 -5.28
N ILE A 574 -22.55 -15.22 -5.81
CA ILE A 574 -23.99 -15.31 -5.99
C ILE A 574 -24.69 -15.46 -4.65
N GLU A 575 -24.20 -16.33 -3.77
CA GLU A 575 -24.79 -16.57 -2.44
C GLU A 575 -24.73 -15.32 -1.56
N SER A 576 -23.66 -14.51 -1.64
CA SER A 576 -23.54 -13.25 -0.90
C SER A 576 -24.51 -12.17 -1.35
N ASN A 577 -24.98 -12.23 -2.60
CA ASN A 577 -25.90 -11.25 -3.18
C ASN A 577 -27.38 -11.64 -3.05
N VAL A 578 -27.71 -12.83 -2.54
CA VAL A 578 -29.11 -13.26 -2.33
C VAL A 578 -29.64 -12.63 -1.04
N GLN A 579 -30.36 -11.55 -1.15
CA GLN A 579 -31.21 -11.02 -0.08
C GLN A 579 -32.44 -11.93 0.09
N VAL A 580 -32.48 -12.68 1.17
CA VAL A 580 -33.68 -13.47 1.53
C VAL A 580 -34.72 -12.52 2.13
N LEU A 581 -35.72 -12.18 1.33
CA LEU A 581 -36.94 -11.54 1.82
C LEU A 581 -37.80 -12.59 2.54
N SER A 582 -37.87 -12.54 3.88
CA SER A 582 -38.86 -13.30 4.62
C SER A 582 -40.05 -12.41 4.96
N MET A 583 -41.27 -12.87 4.66
CA MET A 583 -42.49 -12.28 5.19
C MET A 583 -42.72 -12.84 6.59
N ASP A 584 -42.99 -11.94 7.57
CA ASP A 584 -43.51 -12.34 8.87
C ASP A 584 -45.01 -12.63 8.78
N ASP A 585 -45.57 -13.34 9.77
CA ASP A 585 -46.99 -13.69 9.81
C ASP A 585 -47.95 -12.47 9.89
N ALA A 586 -47.44 -11.25 9.96
CA ALA A 586 -48.17 -10.00 9.95
C ALA A 586 -48.11 -9.26 8.59
N GLY A 587 -47.48 -9.84 7.56
CA GLY A 587 -47.45 -9.30 6.19
C GLY A 587 -46.56 -8.07 6.02
N SER A 588 -45.68 -7.74 6.98
CA SER A 588 -44.71 -6.67 6.83
C SER A 588 -43.37 -7.22 6.34
N THR A 589 -42.86 -6.65 5.27
CA THR A 589 -41.53 -6.98 4.70
C THR A 589 -40.46 -6.33 5.57
N ARG A 590 -39.78 -7.09 6.42
CA ARG A 590 -38.56 -6.66 7.08
C ARG A 590 -37.37 -7.35 6.42
N ALA A 591 -36.45 -6.55 5.92
CA ALA A 591 -35.14 -7.05 5.55
C ALA A 591 -34.39 -7.48 6.82
N ARG A 592 -34.33 -8.77 7.10
CA ARG A 592 -33.38 -9.30 8.09
C ARG A 592 -32.09 -9.56 7.35
N VAL A 593 -31.06 -8.79 7.68
CA VAL A 593 -29.68 -9.20 7.44
C VAL A 593 -29.49 -10.44 8.33
N ARG A 594 -29.52 -11.61 7.73
CA ARG A 594 -29.05 -12.82 8.42
C ARG A 594 -27.56 -12.62 8.67
N ASP A 595 -27.08 -12.87 9.88
CA ASP A 595 -25.66 -13.03 10.15
C ASP A 595 -25.09 -13.90 9.02
N GLN A 596 -24.13 -13.36 8.27
CA GLN A 596 -23.46 -14.13 7.23
C GLN A 596 -22.81 -15.30 7.93
N VAL A 597 -23.37 -16.49 7.77
CA VAL A 597 -22.65 -17.71 8.05
C VAL A 597 -21.51 -17.71 7.06
N VAL A 598 -20.32 -17.35 7.52
CA VAL A 598 -19.09 -17.47 6.73
C VAL A 598 -18.95 -18.96 6.44
N ARG A 599 -19.46 -19.40 5.29
CA ARG A 599 -19.20 -20.76 4.80
C ARG A 599 -17.74 -20.79 4.39
N GLN A 600 -16.97 -21.62 5.05
CA GLN A 600 -15.61 -21.93 4.63
C GLN A 600 -15.73 -22.80 3.38
N TYR A 601 -15.36 -22.26 2.22
CA TYR A 601 -15.36 -22.99 0.97
C TYR A 601 -14.13 -23.89 0.92
N GLU A 602 -14.33 -25.16 0.52
CA GLU A 602 -13.23 -26.13 0.43
C GLU A 602 -12.60 -26.05 -0.96
N TYR A 603 -11.37 -25.59 -1.04
CA TYR A 603 -10.55 -25.56 -2.26
C TYR A 603 -9.74 -26.85 -2.46
N THR A 604 -10.09 -27.93 -1.78
CA THR A 604 -9.32 -29.19 -1.70
C THR A 604 -8.95 -29.74 -3.08
N ASP A 605 -9.91 -29.85 -4.01
CA ASP A 605 -9.68 -30.35 -5.36
C ASP A 605 -8.78 -29.44 -6.19
N ALA A 606 -8.88 -28.11 -5.99
CA ALA A 606 -8.04 -27.15 -6.67
C ALA A 606 -6.60 -27.21 -6.13
N VAL A 607 -6.43 -27.37 -4.82
CA VAL A 607 -5.12 -27.56 -4.17
C VAL A 607 -4.46 -28.86 -4.65
N GLU A 608 -5.24 -29.95 -4.78
CA GLU A 608 -4.70 -31.24 -5.27
C GLU A 608 -4.19 -31.11 -6.72
N ASP A 609 -4.94 -30.45 -7.59
CA ASP A 609 -4.49 -30.20 -8.97
C ASP A 609 -3.19 -29.39 -9.01
N MET A 610 -3.07 -28.34 -8.17
CA MET A 610 -1.83 -27.54 -8.10
C MET A 610 -0.66 -28.35 -7.56
N LYS A 611 -0.88 -29.22 -6.56
CA LYS A 611 0.15 -30.13 -6.06
C LYS A 611 0.62 -31.09 -7.16
N ARG A 612 -0.30 -31.65 -7.92
CA ARG A 612 0.05 -32.53 -9.07
C ARG A 612 0.86 -31.76 -10.13
N ALA A 613 0.49 -30.50 -10.42
CA ALA A 613 1.26 -29.67 -11.33
C ALA A 613 2.69 -29.45 -10.83
N ALA A 614 2.87 -29.15 -9.53
CA ALA A 614 4.17 -28.94 -8.91
C ALA A 614 4.99 -30.23 -8.76
N GLU A 615 4.35 -31.39 -8.60
CA GLU A 615 5.01 -32.71 -8.59
C GLU A 615 5.57 -33.09 -9.98
N ILE A 616 4.80 -32.81 -11.04
CA ILE A 616 5.19 -33.13 -12.43
C ILE A 616 6.30 -32.18 -12.90
N VAL A 617 6.18 -30.87 -12.59
CA VAL A 617 7.16 -29.84 -12.96
C VAL A 617 7.56 -29.04 -11.72
N PRO A 618 8.56 -29.51 -10.94
CA PRO A 618 8.95 -28.91 -9.65
C PRO A 618 9.54 -27.51 -9.74
N ASP A 619 9.91 -27.04 -10.90
CA ASP A 619 10.43 -25.70 -11.16
C ASP A 619 9.39 -24.76 -11.79
N LEU A 620 8.09 -25.05 -11.66
CA LEU A 620 7.00 -24.22 -12.17
C LEU A 620 6.53 -23.21 -11.09
N PRO A 621 6.98 -21.95 -11.10
CA PRO A 621 6.68 -20.98 -10.04
C PRO A 621 5.18 -20.63 -9.97
N TYR A 622 4.46 -20.70 -11.08
CA TYR A 622 3.03 -20.40 -11.15
C TYR A 622 2.18 -21.40 -10.35
N ALA A 623 2.58 -22.69 -10.31
CA ALA A 623 1.88 -23.70 -9.49
C ALA A 623 2.02 -23.38 -8.00
N TYR A 624 3.21 -23.02 -7.54
CA TYR A 624 3.44 -22.62 -6.14
C TYR A 624 2.76 -21.29 -5.79
N TYR A 625 2.76 -20.32 -6.69
CA TYR A 625 2.02 -19.09 -6.50
C TYR A 625 0.52 -19.36 -6.31
N ASN A 626 -0.06 -20.18 -7.19
CA ASN A 626 -1.47 -20.56 -7.11
C ASN A 626 -1.79 -21.35 -5.81
N LEU A 627 -0.89 -22.27 -5.38
CA LEU A 627 -0.99 -22.92 -4.08
C LEU A 627 -1.00 -21.91 -2.93
N GLY A 628 -0.13 -20.91 -2.99
CA GLY A 628 -0.09 -19.81 -2.01
C GLY A 628 -1.44 -19.10 -1.90
N ASN A 629 -2.07 -18.77 -3.03
CA ASN A 629 -3.40 -18.15 -3.06
C ASN A 629 -4.47 -19.08 -2.45
N LEU A 630 -4.52 -20.35 -2.89
CA LEU A 630 -5.53 -21.32 -2.44
C LEU A 630 -5.42 -21.60 -0.93
N TYR A 631 -4.21 -21.73 -0.40
CA TYR A 631 -3.99 -21.88 1.04
C TYR A 631 -4.39 -20.63 1.82
N CYS A 632 -4.14 -19.42 1.27
CA CYS A 632 -4.61 -18.20 1.90
C CYS A 632 -6.14 -18.13 1.97
N LEU A 633 -6.83 -18.47 0.88
CA LEU A 633 -8.30 -18.55 0.83
C LEU A 633 -8.87 -19.60 1.78
N SER A 634 -8.12 -20.68 2.03
CA SER A 634 -8.44 -21.71 3.03
C SER A 634 -8.02 -21.35 4.46
N SER A 635 -7.53 -20.13 4.71
CA SER A 635 -7.00 -19.67 6.00
C SER A 635 -5.76 -20.44 6.51
N GLU A 636 -5.08 -21.17 5.62
CA GLU A 636 -3.84 -21.89 5.91
C GLU A 636 -2.61 -21.00 5.63
N TYR A 637 -2.48 -19.92 6.39
CA TYR A 637 -1.54 -18.84 6.09
C TYR A 637 -0.06 -19.25 6.10
N VAL A 638 0.34 -20.23 6.94
CA VAL A 638 1.73 -20.72 6.96
C VAL A 638 2.06 -21.42 5.64
N ASN A 639 1.18 -22.34 5.20
CA ASN A 639 1.34 -23.01 3.91
C ASN A 639 1.32 -22.02 2.75
N SER A 640 0.51 -20.97 2.85
CA SER A 640 0.46 -19.88 1.87
C SER A 640 1.82 -19.18 1.73
N ILE A 641 2.43 -18.76 2.85
CA ILE A 641 3.74 -18.09 2.87
C ILE A 641 4.83 -18.98 2.31
N ASP A 642 4.86 -20.27 2.67
CA ASP A 642 5.85 -21.22 2.20
C ASP A 642 5.78 -21.40 0.68
N ASN A 643 4.58 -21.48 0.13
CA ASN A 643 4.38 -21.62 -1.30
C ASN A 643 4.71 -20.33 -2.08
N TYR A 644 4.34 -19.15 -1.59
CA TYR A 644 4.80 -17.90 -2.20
C TYR A 644 6.33 -17.77 -2.13
N THR A 645 6.94 -18.21 -1.02
CA THR A 645 8.40 -18.20 -0.88
C THR A 645 9.04 -19.08 -1.93
N LYS A 646 8.49 -20.28 -2.15
CA LYS A 646 8.96 -21.18 -3.21
C LYS A 646 8.79 -20.58 -4.61
N ALA A 647 7.66 -19.95 -4.89
CA ALA A 647 7.43 -19.25 -6.16
C ALA A 647 8.47 -18.14 -6.40
N ILE A 648 8.79 -17.35 -5.37
CA ILE A 648 9.80 -16.29 -5.41
C ILE A 648 11.22 -16.83 -5.60
N GLU A 649 11.56 -17.95 -4.95
CA GLU A 649 12.85 -18.62 -5.15
C GLU A 649 13.05 -19.05 -6.59
N LEU A 650 12.01 -19.60 -7.21
CA LEU A 650 12.04 -20.05 -8.60
C LEU A 650 11.99 -18.88 -9.59
N TYR A 651 11.24 -17.85 -9.26
CA TYR A 651 11.10 -16.65 -10.11
C TYR A 651 11.17 -15.35 -9.26
N PRO A 652 12.39 -14.82 -8.98
CA PRO A 652 12.60 -13.63 -8.14
C PRO A 652 12.02 -12.31 -8.69
N TYR A 653 11.45 -12.34 -9.87
CA TYR A 653 10.80 -11.18 -10.51
C TYR A 653 9.26 -11.28 -10.50
N MET A 654 8.69 -12.25 -9.79
CA MET A 654 7.24 -12.41 -9.64
C MET A 654 6.67 -11.41 -8.63
N GLY A 655 6.36 -10.20 -9.10
CA GLY A 655 5.86 -9.11 -8.25
C GLY A 655 4.58 -9.47 -7.48
N ASP A 656 3.66 -10.21 -8.13
CA ASP A 656 2.41 -10.65 -7.51
C ASP A 656 2.63 -11.60 -6.32
N ALA A 657 3.68 -12.44 -6.36
CA ALA A 657 4.00 -13.32 -5.24
C ALA A 657 4.51 -12.55 -4.01
N PHE A 658 5.35 -11.53 -4.24
CA PHE A 658 5.74 -10.61 -3.17
C PHE A 658 4.55 -9.84 -2.62
N PHE A 659 3.68 -9.35 -3.49
CA PHE A 659 2.48 -8.61 -3.07
C PHE A 659 1.58 -9.45 -2.16
N ASN A 660 1.20 -10.65 -2.61
CA ASN A 660 0.30 -11.51 -1.86
C ASN A 660 0.95 -12.01 -0.56
N ARG A 661 2.23 -12.40 -0.58
CA ARG A 661 2.96 -12.78 0.64
C ARG A 661 3.04 -11.62 1.62
N GLY A 662 3.28 -10.41 1.12
CA GLY A 662 3.31 -9.18 1.91
C GLY A 662 1.98 -8.91 2.63
N LEU A 663 0.85 -9.07 1.94
CA LEU A 663 -0.48 -8.94 2.55
C LEU A 663 -0.69 -9.97 3.67
N VAL A 664 -0.35 -11.25 3.43
CA VAL A 664 -0.51 -12.32 4.43
C VAL A 664 0.38 -12.08 5.65
N LEU A 665 1.62 -11.61 5.45
CA LEU A 665 2.54 -11.28 6.54
C LEU A 665 2.02 -10.14 7.41
N ILE A 666 1.51 -9.06 6.81
CA ILE A 666 0.90 -7.96 7.58
C ILE A 666 -0.33 -8.45 8.35
N TYR A 667 -1.18 -9.26 7.72
CA TYR A 667 -2.34 -9.85 8.39
C TYR A 667 -1.94 -10.66 9.64
N LEU A 668 -0.83 -11.41 9.55
CA LEU A 668 -0.26 -12.17 10.68
C LEU A 668 0.56 -11.31 11.66
N LYS A 669 0.50 -9.97 11.55
CA LYS A 669 1.23 -9.01 12.38
C LYS A 669 2.77 -9.01 12.17
N ASP A 670 3.30 -9.65 11.14
CA ASP A 670 4.71 -9.49 10.71
C ASP A 670 4.80 -8.32 9.72
N LYS A 671 4.51 -7.12 10.23
CA LYS A 671 4.46 -5.86 9.47
C LYS A 671 5.79 -5.58 8.78
N GLU A 672 6.90 -5.84 9.47
CA GLU A 672 8.24 -5.56 8.93
C GLU A 672 8.52 -6.32 7.64
N LYS A 673 8.37 -7.64 7.65
CA LYS A 673 8.61 -8.46 6.45
C LYS A 673 7.55 -8.20 5.38
N GLY A 674 6.30 -7.98 5.78
CA GLY A 674 5.22 -7.67 4.85
C GLY A 674 5.49 -6.39 4.06
N CYS A 675 5.96 -5.33 4.73
CA CYS A 675 6.29 -4.05 4.08
C CYS A 675 7.53 -4.15 3.17
N ILE A 676 8.50 -5.00 3.52
CA ILE A 676 9.64 -5.30 2.62
C ILE A 676 9.15 -5.97 1.33
N ASP A 677 8.28 -6.95 1.45
CA ASP A 677 7.69 -7.64 0.30
C ASP A 677 6.87 -6.70 -0.58
N LEU A 678 6.03 -5.86 0.02
CA LEU A 678 5.24 -4.87 -0.72
C LEU A 678 6.12 -3.85 -1.45
N SER A 679 7.19 -3.36 -0.81
CA SER A 679 8.18 -2.49 -1.46
C SER A 679 8.79 -3.19 -2.69
N ARG A 680 9.14 -4.48 -2.53
CA ARG A 680 9.67 -5.26 -3.64
C ARG A 680 8.65 -5.49 -4.75
N ALA A 681 7.38 -5.76 -4.40
CA ALA A 681 6.29 -5.89 -5.36
C ALA A 681 6.11 -4.60 -6.19
N GLY A 682 6.12 -3.44 -5.53
CA GLY A 682 6.06 -2.14 -6.19
C GLY A 682 7.23 -1.88 -7.15
N GLU A 683 8.47 -2.25 -6.77
CA GLU A 683 9.63 -2.22 -7.67
C GLU A 683 9.43 -3.10 -8.90
N LEU A 684 8.74 -4.23 -8.76
CA LEU A 684 8.48 -5.18 -9.84
C LEU A 684 7.24 -4.82 -10.67
N GLY A 685 6.66 -3.63 -10.44
CA GLY A 685 5.57 -3.07 -11.27
C GLY A 685 4.17 -3.31 -10.72
N VAL A 686 4.01 -3.89 -9.51
CA VAL A 686 2.72 -4.00 -8.82
C VAL A 686 2.42 -2.68 -8.11
N ASN A 687 1.91 -1.70 -8.85
CA ASN A 687 1.71 -0.34 -8.36
C ASN A 687 0.73 -0.24 -7.17
N ASP A 688 -0.22 -1.17 -7.07
CA ASP A 688 -1.17 -1.27 -5.94
C ASP A 688 -0.46 -1.45 -4.60
N ALA A 689 0.76 -1.99 -4.59
CA ALA A 689 1.59 -2.16 -3.40
C ALA A 689 1.81 -0.84 -2.65
N TYR A 690 2.00 0.27 -3.37
CA TYR A 690 2.24 1.57 -2.74
C TYR A 690 1.00 2.10 -2.00
N GLY A 691 -0.20 1.78 -2.48
CA GLY A 691 -1.44 2.08 -1.76
C GLY A 691 -1.55 1.32 -0.43
N VAL A 692 -1.13 0.06 -0.44
CA VAL A 692 -1.10 -0.78 0.78
C VAL A 692 0.00 -0.32 1.73
N ILE A 693 1.20 -0.02 1.22
CA ILE A 693 2.32 0.51 2.01
C ILE A 693 1.91 1.78 2.72
N LYS A 694 1.34 2.74 2.00
CA LYS A 694 0.86 4.00 2.57
C LYS A 694 -0.16 3.78 3.69
N LYS A 695 -1.01 2.76 3.56
CA LYS A 695 -2.07 2.48 4.53
C LYS A 695 -1.58 1.72 5.77
N TYR A 696 -0.60 0.82 5.61
CA TYR A 696 -0.24 -0.14 6.66
C TYR A 696 1.23 -0.12 7.07
N CYS A 697 2.11 0.58 6.34
CA CYS A 697 3.56 0.55 6.58
C CYS A 697 4.15 1.89 7.07
N GLU A 698 3.38 2.98 7.07
CA GLU A 698 3.91 4.31 7.42
C GLU A 698 4.16 4.50 8.91
N ASP A 699 3.54 3.71 9.81
CA ASP A 699 3.67 3.90 11.25
C ASP A 699 4.40 2.74 11.94
N GLU A 700 5.62 3.00 12.35
CA GLU A 700 6.30 2.31 13.42
C GLU A 700 6.91 3.37 14.36
N ASN A 701 6.10 3.87 15.28
CA ASN A 701 6.59 4.49 16.49
C ASN A 701 5.67 4.04 17.63
N GLU A 702 5.95 2.85 18.19
CA GLU A 702 5.57 2.53 19.54
C GLU A 702 6.38 3.34 20.55
#